data_2213fb60676ec535f4a75d2229c1bb45
#
_entry.id   2213fb60676ec535f4a75d2229c1bb45
#
_cell.length_a   1.000
_cell.length_b   1.000
_cell.length_c   1.000
_cell.angle_alpha   90.00
_cell.angle_beta   90.00
_cell.angle_gamma   90.00
#
_symmetry.space_group_name_H-M   'P 1'
#
loop_
_entity.id
_entity.type
_entity.pdbx_description
1 polymer ?
#
loop_
_entity_poly.entity_id
_entity_poly.type
_entity_poly.pdbx_seq_one_letter_code
_entity_poly.pdbx_strand_id
1 'polypeptide(L)'
;MVHLRTRSRAKIPSNLTQLALGYQQVLDANPYQTEALVGMSLVALASRQSEAAVAMAKAAVAASPQIGITWITLGQVLKAEGRIGEAESAYERALFINGMDGLAQLGLGELRLSMGLPEAALVHYRRALRRQPTMASAHLGIGHSLASMNRHAEALAHYRQAHELAPHMAECDFCMGFVLARLGHMDDAIAHYRSAIARRSDFAAAWMNLGVLLREQGRLHHAEAALARAVTLRPKDVDGWLNLALLLREQRRQPEAEHVLRKAFALEPENAHVLMACCQLCMARNDLPGAWEWLRWSQARAPLNAEVVNLHGILLHHERRLAEAAEMFLRAEELGSVSAASNRGNSLLDMGRLEESLHAHELAVLRNPQSAGTRYNLALTQLRLGDWANGWENYESRWRFREVHPSPLHFRCPRWRGEPLEGRRILLYAEQGLGDAIQFCRYAAMVAARGGHVILQVHPPVERLMHSLGVVRSGMACVTQLGEEPPAFDLECPLMSLPAIFGTTVETVPWPGPYLAAAADPVAHSLPQASAHAALRVGIAWAGNPKYKADKFRSMRLHTLTPLFRISGVQWFSLQKGVAAAQLSGLPEDVYLHDGAGKDRDLADTAALIAALDLVITTDTSIAHLAGAMGKPVWIMLPHLSDWRWMQDRPTTPWYPTATLFRQSTPGNWSHVMERIAARLTTPASAQCLLPKQKF
;
A
#
# COMPACT_ATOMS: atom_id res chain seq x y z
N MET A 1 55.08 -25.80 15.48
CA MET A 1 54.79 -24.39 15.12
C MET A 1 53.53 -24.35 14.24
N VAL A 2 52.41 -24.04 14.81
CA VAL A 2 51.12 -23.89 14.11
C VAL A 2 50.71 -22.44 14.21
N HIS A 3 50.66 -21.75 13.07
CA HIS A 3 50.22 -20.34 13.02
C HIS A 3 48.74 -20.22 13.35
N LEU A 4 48.44 -19.76 14.54
CA LEU A 4 47.09 -19.26 14.92
C LEU A 4 46.88 -17.91 14.27
N ARG A 5 46.02 -17.89 13.24
CA ARG A 5 45.49 -16.65 12.65
C ARG A 5 44.66 -15.92 13.71
N THR A 6 45.09 -14.74 14.05
CA THR A 6 44.45 -13.80 14.95
C THR A 6 43.08 -13.37 14.40
N ARG A 7 42.00 -13.95 14.92
CA ARG A 7 40.66 -13.37 14.80
C ARG A 7 40.60 -12.14 15.70
N SER A 8 40.02 -11.03 15.20
CA SER A 8 39.91 -9.75 15.92
C SER A 8 39.31 -9.95 17.32
N ARG A 9 40.06 -9.59 18.34
CA ARG A 9 39.62 -9.58 19.74
C ARG A 9 38.58 -8.49 19.91
N ALA A 10 37.28 -8.85 20.05
CA ALA A 10 36.30 -7.95 20.63
C ALA A 10 36.80 -7.58 22.05
N LYS A 11 36.83 -6.28 22.40
CA LYS A 11 37.19 -5.82 23.72
C LYS A 11 36.21 -6.41 24.75
N ILE A 12 36.70 -7.27 25.63
CA ILE A 12 35.93 -7.79 26.76
C ILE A 12 35.64 -6.59 27.68
N PRO A 13 34.38 -6.38 28.12
CA PRO A 13 34.04 -5.32 29.06
C PRO A 13 34.95 -5.39 30.34
N SER A 14 35.40 -4.26 30.81
CA SER A 14 36.34 -4.17 31.93
C SER A 14 35.86 -4.87 33.21
N ASN A 15 34.54 -4.89 33.46
CA ASN A 15 33.91 -5.60 34.57
C ASN A 15 34.02 -7.13 34.46
N LEU A 16 33.89 -7.71 33.26
CA LEU A 16 34.06 -9.16 33.05
C LEU A 16 35.52 -9.58 33.21
N THR A 17 36.48 -8.74 32.81
CA THR A 17 37.90 -8.99 33.04
C THR A 17 38.23 -8.99 34.54
N GLN A 18 37.66 -8.09 35.29
CA GLN A 18 37.85 -7.98 36.72
C GLN A 18 37.26 -9.19 37.48
N LEU A 19 36.05 -9.63 37.08
CA LEU A 19 35.42 -10.85 37.61
C LEU A 19 36.23 -12.10 37.28
N ALA A 20 36.75 -12.21 36.06
CA ALA A 20 37.60 -13.32 35.64
C ALA A 20 38.87 -13.40 36.51
N LEU A 21 39.53 -12.28 36.75
CA LEU A 21 40.71 -12.22 37.63
C LEU A 21 40.39 -12.65 39.09
N GLY A 22 39.25 -12.20 39.59
CA GLY A 22 38.82 -12.61 40.94
C GLY A 22 38.57 -14.12 41.06
N TYR A 23 37.85 -14.70 40.13
CA TYR A 23 37.64 -16.14 40.08
C TYR A 23 38.95 -16.93 39.85
N GLN A 24 39.86 -16.41 39.01
CA GLN A 24 41.17 -17.04 38.79
C GLN A 24 42.00 -17.09 40.07
N GLN A 25 42.05 -16.02 40.83
CA GLN A 25 42.75 -16.02 42.12
C GLN A 25 42.22 -17.07 43.11
N VAL A 26 40.88 -17.27 43.09
CA VAL A 26 40.26 -18.32 43.92
C VAL A 26 40.65 -19.71 43.43
N LEU A 27 40.67 -19.93 42.12
CA LEU A 27 41.06 -21.21 41.50
C LEU A 27 42.55 -21.51 41.62
N ASP A 28 43.39 -20.50 41.64
CA ASP A 28 44.84 -20.65 41.90
C ASP A 28 45.10 -21.16 43.35
N ALA A 29 44.25 -20.74 44.31
CA ALA A 29 44.31 -21.21 45.69
C ALA A 29 43.62 -22.58 45.90
N ASN A 30 42.51 -22.81 45.18
CA ASN A 30 41.78 -24.09 45.23
C ASN A 30 41.16 -24.39 43.84
N PRO A 31 41.82 -25.24 43.02
CA PRO A 31 41.37 -25.56 41.64
C PRO A 31 39.97 -26.23 41.55
N TYR A 32 39.46 -26.72 42.65
CA TYR A 32 38.16 -27.44 42.71
C TYR A 32 37.06 -26.60 43.39
N GLN A 33 37.29 -25.30 43.56
CA GLN A 33 36.27 -24.41 44.16
C GLN A 33 35.09 -24.25 43.18
N THR A 34 33.98 -24.88 43.50
CA THR A 34 32.82 -25.03 42.64
C THR A 34 32.23 -23.69 42.19
N GLU A 35 32.05 -22.75 43.11
CA GLU A 35 31.49 -21.42 42.82
C GLU A 35 32.38 -20.64 41.85
N ALA A 36 33.70 -20.72 42.01
CA ALA A 36 34.65 -20.07 41.13
C ALA A 36 34.67 -20.72 39.74
N LEU A 37 34.56 -22.06 39.64
CA LEU A 37 34.44 -22.77 38.36
C LEU A 37 33.12 -22.41 37.63
N VAL A 38 32.00 -22.35 38.35
CA VAL A 38 30.69 -21.89 37.80
C VAL A 38 30.81 -20.44 37.33
N GLY A 39 31.35 -19.54 38.16
CA GLY A 39 31.53 -18.14 37.83
C GLY A 39 32.43 -17.95 36.60
N MET A 40 33.57 -18.66 36.55
CA MET A 40 34.50 -18.60 35.42
C MET A 40 33.86 -19.14 34.10
N SER A 41 33.07 -20.21 34.22
CA SER A 41 32.32 -20.75 33.09
C SER A 41 31.35 -19.72 32.49
N LEU A 42 30.59 -19.01 33.33
CA LEU A 42 29.67 -17.97 32.89
C LEU A 42 30.39 -16.73 32.30
N VAL A 43 31.54 -16.35 32.85
CA VAL A 43 32.39 -15.28 32.31
C VAL A 43 32.97 -15.69 30.95
N ALA A 44 33.44 -16.93 30.80
CA ALA A 44 33.91 -17.46 29.54
C ALA A 44 32.80 -17.50 28.47
N LEU A 45 31.58 -17.89 28.86
CA LEU A 45 30.41 -17.88 27.99
C LEU A 45 30.09 -16.45 27.53
N ALA A 46 30.04 -15.48 28.46
CA ALA A 46 29.77 -14.08 28.15
C ALA A 46 30.89 -13.45 27.26
N SER A 47 32.11 -13.96 27.38
CA SER A 47 33.27 -13.56 26.59
C SER A 47 33.39 -14.32 25.25
N ARG A 48 32.39 -15.16 24.88
CA ARG A 48 32.36 -16.01 23.69
C ARG A 48 33.56 -16.98 23.59
N GLN A 49 34.04 -17.44 24.70
CA GLN A 49 35.10 -18.44 24.82
C GLN A 49 34.48 -19.83 25.08
N SER A 50 33.80 -20.35 24.08
CA SER A 50 32.93 -21.51 24.21
C SER A 50 33.60 -22.75 24.77
N GLU A 51 34.77 -23.12 24.24
CA GLU A 51 35.51 -24.30 24.71
C GLU A 51 35.91 -24.18 26.18
N ALA A 52 36.39 -23.00 26.59
CA ALA A 52 36.74 -22.72 27.98
C ALA A 52 35.51 -22.77 28.89
N ALA A 53 34.37 -22.22 28.44
CA ALA A 53 33.11 -22.25 29.19
C ALA A 53 32.65 -23.70 29.43
N VAL A 54 32.67 -24.56 28.42
CA VAL A 54 32.34 -25.99 28.56
C VAL A 54 33.31 -26.73 29.49
N ALA A 55 34.61 -26.49 29.34
CA ALA A 55 35.64 -27.12 30.18
C ALA A 55 35.44 -26.77 31.67
N MET A 56 35.23 -25.48 31.97
CA MET A 56 35.00 -25.01 33.34
C MET A 56 33.68 -25.54 33.92
N ALA A 57 32.60 -25.59 33.13
CA ALA A 57 31.32 -26.16 33.57
C ALA A 57 31.44 -27.66 33.89
N LYS A 58 32.17 -28.42 33.05
CA LYS A 58 32.45 -29.85 33.31
C LYS A 58 33.31 -30.04 34.55
N ALA A 59 34.31 -29.18 34.77
CA ALA A 59 35.13 -29.22 35.99
C ALA A 59 34.28 -28.92 37.23
N ALA A 60 33.33 -27.98 37.15
CA ALA A 60 32.40 -27.68 38.26
C ALA A 60 31.52 -28.90 38.61
N VAL A 61 31.00 -29.60 37.58
CA VAL A 61 30.22 -30.83 37.77
C VAL A 61 31.07 -31.94 38.36
N ALA A 62 32.31 -32.09 37.91
CA ALA A 62 33.24 -33.10 38.47
C ALA A 62 33.61 -32.81 39.95
N ALA A 63 33.80 -31.53 40.28
CA ALA A 63 34.11 -31.12 41.67
C ALA A 63 32.92 -31.31 42.61
N SER A 64 31.67 -31.08 42.10
CA SER A 64 30.47 -31.15 42.96
C SER A 64 29.25 -31.70 42.20
N PRO A 65 29.21 -33.00 41.92
CA PRO A 65 28.14 -33.58 41.10
C PRO A 65 26.77 -33.62 41.77
N GLN A 66 26.68 -33.37 43.08
CA GLN A 66 25.45 -33.33 43.84
C GLN A 66 24.85 -31.92 43.99
N ILE A 67 25.47 -30.92 43.37
CA ILE A 67 25.01 -29.54 43.44
C ILE A 67 24.31 -29.19 42.12
N GLY A 68 23.00 -28.91 42.15
CA GLY A 68 22.17 -28.68 40.97
C GLY A 68 22.66 -27.53 40.06
N ILE A 69 23.21 -26.43 40.65
CA ILE A 69 23.67 -25.27 39.88
C ILE A 69 24.84 -25.60 38.92
N THR A 70 25.68 -26.60 39.24
CA THR A 70 26.77 -27.03 38.36
C THR A 70 26.22 -27.63 37.05
N TRP A 71 25.18 -28.46 37.17
CA TRP A 71 24.49 -29.06 36.03
C TRP A 71 23.68 -28.02 35.26
N ILE A 72 23.04 -27.05 35.94
CA ILE A 72 22.36 -25.92 35.29
C ILE A 72 23.32 -25.13 34.45
N THR A 73 24.49 -24.78 35.00
CA THR A 73 25.54 -24.03 34.28
C THR A 73 26.05 -24.83 33.07
N LEU A 74 26.27 -26.14 33.26
CA LEU A 74 26.66 -26.99 32.12
C LEU A 74 25.57 -27.00 31.04
N GLY A 75 24.30 -27.11 31.43
CA GLY A 75 23.16 -27.05 30.50
C GLY A 75 23.08 -25.72 29.77
N GLN A 76 23.29 -24.58 30.43
CA GLN A 76 23.31 -23.25 29.79
C GLN A 76 24.42 -23.12 28.73
N VAL A 77 25.63 -23.57 29.08
CA VAL A 77 26.77 -23.50 28.19
C VAL A 77 26.58 -24.44 26.98
N LEU A 78 26.12 -25.67 27.19
CA LEU A 78 25.86 -26.63 26.13
C LEU A 78 24.74 -26.16 25.19
N LYS A 79 23.70 -25.53 25.73
CA LYS A 79 22.64 -24.89 24.94
C LYS A 79 23.20 -23.80 24.04
N ALA A 80 24.07 -22.92 24.56
CA ALA A 80 24.71 -21.85 23.81
C ALA A 80 25.59 -22.39 22.66
N GLU A 81 26.15 -23.59 22.83
CA GLU A 81 26.93 -24.31 21.79
C GLU A 81 26.05 -25.11 20.81
N GLY A 82 24.73 -25.10 20.96
CA GLY A 82 23.82 -25.88 20.12
C GLY A 82 23.80 -27.38 20.42
N ARG A 83 24.43 -27.84 21.51
CA ARG A 83 24.48 -29.24 21.95
C ARG A 83 23.23 -29.60 22.75
N ILE A 84 22.07 -29.57 22.05
CA ILE A 84 20.72 -29.60 22.65
C ILE A 84 20.49 -30.84 23.53
N GLY A 85 20.81 -32.03 23.05
CA GLY A 85 20.58 -33.28 23.81
C GLY A 85 21.41 -33.37 25.09
N GLU A 86 22.65 -32.89 25.05
CA GLU A 86 23.50 -32.87 26.26
C GLU A 86 23.05 -31.78 27.24
N ALA A 87 22.59 -30.64 26.75
CA ALA A 87 22.01 -29.60 27.57
C ALA A 87 20.73 -30.07 28.27
N GLU A 88 19.88 -30.80 27.58
CA GLU A 88 18.66 -31.43 28.14
C GLU A 88 19.03 -32.37 29.27
N SER A 89 19.95 -33.32 29.01
CA SER A 89 20.42 -34.27 30.03
C SER A 89 21.01 -33.57 31.27
N ALA A 90 21.73 -32.46 31.08
CA ALA A 90 22.26 -31.67 32.17
C ALA A 90 21.16 -31.03 33.03
N TYR A 91 20.14 -30.42 32.41
CA TYR A 91 19.01 -29.85 33.13
C TYR A 91 18.16 -30.93 33.83
N GLU A 92 17.94 -32.08 33.19
CA GLU A 92 17.26 -33.23 33.82
C GLU A 92 18.05 -33.75 35.05
N ARG A 93 19.36 -33.79 34.96
CA ARG A 93 20.20 -34.15 36.12
C ARG A 93 20.10 -33.15 37.25
N ALA A 94 20.04 -31.84 36.94
CA ALA A 94 19.76 -30.82 37.91
C ALA A 94 18.40 -31.02 38.60
N LEU A 95 17.35 -31.36 37.85
CA LEU A 95 16.04 -31.69 38.40
C LEU A 95 16.01 -32.99 39.20
N PHE A 96 16.84 -33.98 38.84
CA PHE A 96 16.96 -35.19 39.63
C PHE A 96 17.54 -34.89 41.03
N ILE A 97 18.46 -33.93 41.12
CA ILE A 97 19.05 -33.49 42.39
C ILE A 97 18.06 -32.65 43.19
N ASN A 98 17.38 -31.71 42.53
CA ASN A 98 16.35 -30.85 43.10
C ASN A 98 15.13 -30.81 42.17
N GLY A 99 14.15 -31.67 42.44
CA GLY A 99 12.99 -31.90 41.58
C GLY A 99 12.13 -30.68 41.25
N MET A 100 12.34 -29.57 41.96
CA MET A 100 11.59 -28.32 41.77
C MET A 100 12.47 -27.11 41.46
N ASP A 101 13.67 -27.33 40.92
CA ASP A 101 14.57 -26.21 40.60
C ASP A 101 14.02 -25.33 39.47
N GLY A 102 13.73 -24.08 39.82
CA GLY A 102 13.12 -23.11 38.87
C GLY A 102 14.02 -22.77 37.69
N LEU A 103 15.36 -22.73 37.91
CA LEU A 103 16.31 -22.40 36.84
C LEU A 103 16.50 -23.57 35.87
N ALA A 104 16.48 -24.81 36.35
CA ALA A 104 16.52 -25.98 35.49
C ALA A 104 15.24 -26.09 34.67
N GLN A 105 14.07 -25.79 35.26
CA GLN A 105 12.79 -25.73 34.51
C GLN A 105 12.82 -24.60 33.49
N LEU A 106 13.35 -23.43 33.80
CA LEU A 106 13.53 -22.31 32.85
C LEU A 106 14.38 -22.78 31.64
N GLY A 107 15.54 -23.41 31.93
CA GLY A 107 16.43 -23.91 30.87
C GLY A 107 15.80 -24.93 29.94
N LEU A 108 15.00 -25.87 30.46
CA LEU A 108 14.23 -26.82 29.65
C LEU A 108 13.15 -26.11 28.83
N GLY A 109 12.46 -25.13 29.39
CA GLY A 109 11.49 -24.31 28.66
C GLY A 109 12.13 -23.59 27.46
N GLU A 110 13.29 -22.98 27.66
CA GLU A 110 14.06 -22.33 26.60
C GLU A 110 14.52 -23.32 25.51
N LEU A 111 14.95 -24.53 25.91
CA LEU A 111 15.29 -25.59 24.95
C LEU A 111 14.07 -26.01 24.11
N ARG A 112 12.94 -26.28 24.74
CA ARG A 112 11.71 -26.65 24.02
C ARG A 112 11.26 -25.56 23.04
N LEU A 113 11.35 -24.31 23.48
CA LEU A 113 11.00 -23.18 22.60
C LEU A 113 11.96 -23.08 21.40
N SER A 114 13.28 -23.27 21.62
CA SER A 114 14.28 -23.27 20.54
C SER A 114 14.10 -24.43 19.54
N MET A 115 13.47 -25.52 19.97
CA MET A 115 13.09 -26.67 19.13
C MET A 115 11.76 -26.45 18.41
N GLY A 116 11.11 -25.29 18.54
CA GLY A 116 9.81 -25.02 17.93
C GLY A 116 8.63 -25.71 18.61
N LEU A 117 8.75 -26.05 19.90
CA LEU A 117 7.75 -26.74 20.71
C LEU A 117 7.19 -25.82 21.82
N PRO A 118 6.43 -24.78 21.47
CA PRO A 118 6.00 -23.74 22.40
C PRO A 118 5.05 -24.27 23.49
N GLU A 119 4.19 -25.24 23.20
CA GLU A 119 3.29 -25.85 24.18
C GLU A 119 4.08 -26.60 25.26
N ALA A 120 5.11 -27.35 24.85
CA ALA A 120 5.98 -28.04 25.80
C ALA A 120 6.79 -27.05 26.64
N ALA A 121 7.26 -25.97 26.01
CA ALA A 121 7.95 -24.89 26.72
C ALA A 121 7.08 -24.26 27.82
N LEU A 122 5.79 -24.00 27.55
CA LEU A 122 4.84 -23.48 28.54
C LEU A 122 4.72 -24.33 29.79
N VAL A 123 4.79 -25.65 29.67
CA VAL A 123 4.73 -26.57 30.82
C VAL A 123 5.90 -26.30 31.76
N HIS A 124 7.10 -26.19 31.21
CA HIS A 124 8.32 -25.95 31.98
C HIS A 124 8.34 -24.54 32.62
N TYR A 125 8.01 -23.51 31.86
CA TYR A 125 7.94 -22.15 32.39
C TYR A 125 6.90 -22.02 33.51
N ARG A 126 5.72 -22.63 33.40
CA ARG A 126 4.72 -22.66 34.46
C ARG A 126 5.22 -23.42 35.70
N ARG A 127 6.01 -24.48 35.54
CA ARG A 127 6.66 -25.18 36.66
C ARG A 127 7.70 -24.28 37.36
N ALA A 128 8.48 -23.52 36.59
CA ALA A 128 9.41 -22.55 37.13
C ALA A 128 8.70 -21.48 38.00
N LEU A 129 7.60 -20.91 37.50
CA LEU A 129 6.79 -19.90 38.19
C LEU A 129 6.07 -20.45 39.45
N ARG A 130 5.70 -21.73 39.50
CA ARG A 130 5.14 -22.33 40.73
C ARG A 130 6.13 -22.26 41.89
N ARG A 131 7.41 -22.37 41.60
CA ARG A 131 8.47 -22.28 42.63
C ARG A 131 8.88 -20.84 42.91
N GLN A 132 8.98 -20.03 41.84
CA GLN A 132 9.40 -18.63 41.93
C GLN A 132 8.47 -17.74 41.10
N PRO A 133 7.35 -17.28 41.66
CA PRO A 133 6.35 -16.48 40.97
C PRO A 133 6.89 -15.16 40.42
N THR A 134 7.98 -14.65 40.97
CA THR A 134 8.61 -13.38 40.60
C THR A 134 9.75 -13.55 39.58
N MET A 135 9.83 -14.70 38.89
CA MET A 135 10.86 -14.94 37.87
C MET A 135 10.48 -14.25 36.53
N ALA A 136 11.00 -13.03 36.31
CA ALA A 136 10.75 -12.24 35.12
C ALA A 136 11.07 -13.00 33.80
N SER A 137 12.19 -13.76 33.79
CA SER A 137 12.61 -14.58 32.63
C SER A 137 11.62 -15.69 32.29
N ALA A 138 10.93 -16.28 33.26
CA ALA A 138 9.91 -17.28 33.01
C ALA A 138 8.63 -16.65 32.43
N HIS A 139 8.22 -15.47 32.91
CA HIS A 139 7.13 -14.70 32.30
C HIS A 139 7.48 -14.30 30.86
N LEU A 140 8.71 -13.85 30.61
CA LEU A 140 9.19 -13.52 29.26
C LEU A 140 9.11 -14.77 28.35
N GLY A 141 9.56 -15.94 28.82
CA GLY A 141 9.50 -17.21 28.11
C GLY A 141 8.08 -17.66 27.78
N ILE A 142 7.12 -17.49 28.71
CA ILE A 142 5.70 -17.73 28.44
C ILE A 142 5.20 -16.79 27.35
N GLY A 143 5.52 -15.50 27.44
CA GLY A 143 5.17 -14.52 26.43
C GLY A 143 5.68 -14.90 25.04
N HIS A 144 6.95 -15.33 24.92
CA HIS A 144 7.55 -15.82 23.67
C HIS A 144 6.80 -17.05 23.12
N SER A 145 6.48 -18.02 24.00
CA SER A 145 5.74 -19.21 23.60
C SER A 145 4.33 -18.88 23.09
N LEU A 146 3.63 -17.99 23.77
CA LEU A 146 2.29 -17.54 23.36
C LEU A 146 2.33 -16.73 22.05
N ALA A 147 3.34 -15.86 21.89
CA ALA A 147 3.53 -15.08 20.68
C ALA A 147 3.81 -15.97 19.46
N SER A 148 4.63 -17.03 19.62
CA SER A 148 4.89 -17.99 18.55
C SER A 148 3.64 -18.81 18.15
N MET A 149 2.66 -18.93 19.04
CA MET A 149 1.34 -19.51 18.77
C MET A 149 0.30 -18.47 18.29
N ASN A 150 0.71 -17.26 17.93
CA ASN A 150 -0.15 -16.13 17.56
C ASN A 150 -1.14 -15.68 18.66
N ARG A 151 -0.96 -16.07 19.91
CA ARG A 151 -1.77 -15.65 21.08
C ARG A 151 -1.27 -14.32 21.63
N HIS A 152 -1.28 -13.28 20.78
CA HIS A 152 -0.60 -12.00 21.03
C HIS A 152 -1.14 -11.25 22.25
N ALA A 153 -2.44 -11.26 22.50
CA ALA A 153 -3.04 -10.59 23.66
C ALA A 153 -2.59 -11.21 25.01
N GLU A 154 -2.51 -12.53 25.07
CA GLU A 154 -2.04 -13.24 26.25
C GLU A 154 -0.52 -13.08 26.43
N ALA A 155 0.25 -13.08 25.35
CA ALA A 155 1.67 -12.80 25.36
C ALA A 155 1.95 -11.42 25.96
N LEU A 156 1.16 -10.40 25.57
CA LEU A 156 1.30 -9.03 26.09
C LEU A 156 1.11 -8.97 27.62
N ALA A 157 0.15 -9.72 28.17
CA ALA A 157 -0.08 -9.78 29.60
C ALA A 157 1.17 -10.31 30.35
N HIS A 158 1.78 -11.38 29.82
CA HIS A 158 3.00 -11.94 30.42
C HIS A 158 4.23 -11.06 30.23
N TYR A 159 4.35 -10.37 29.11
CA TYR A 159 5.44 -9.38 28.93
C TYR A 159 5.30 -8.17 29.88
N ARG A 160 4.08 -7.72 30.18
CA ARG A 160 3.83 -6.69 31.21
C ARG A 160 4.27 -7.16 32.58
N GLN A 161 3.92 -8.38 32.98
CA GLN A 161 4.38 -8.96 34.24
C GLN A 161 5.90 -9.07 34.30
N ALA A 162 6.55 -9.51 33.22
CA ALA A 162 8.02 -9.55 33.16
C ALA A 162 8.64 -8.15 33.30
N HIS A 163 8.02 -7.13 32.66
CA HIS A 163 8.47 -5.74 32.75
C HIS A 163 8.29 -5.16 34.17
N GLU A 164 7.18 -5.43 34.85
CA GLU A 164 6.94 -5.01 36.22
C GLU A 164 7.98 -5.60 37.20
N LEU A 165 8.33 -6.87 36.99
CA LEU A 165 9.33 -7.57 37.80
C LEU A 165 10.77 -7.15 37.50
N ALA A 166 11.07 -6.77 36.28
CA ALA A 166 12.39 -6.37 35.80
C ALA A 166 12.33 -5.17 34.83
N PRO A 167 12.05 -3.94 35.32
CA PRO A 167 11.85 -2.77 34.46
C PRO A 167 13.09 -2.35 33.64
N HIS A 168 14.28 -2.82 34.03
CA HIS A 168 15.53 -2.55 33.34
C HIS A 168 15.76 -3.44 32.10
N MET A 169 14.97 -4.50 31.90
CA MET A 169 15.11 -5.42 30.77
C MET A 169 14.54 -4.80 29.49
N ALA A 170 15.43 -4.36 28.59
CA ALA A 170 15.04 -3.80 27.29
C ALA A 170 14.26 -4.80 26.42
N GLU A 171 14.48 -6.10 26.61
CA GLU A 171 13.79 -7.18 25.92
C GLU A 171 12.28 -7.16 26.18
N CYS A 172 11.84 -6.84 27.39
CA CYS A 172 10.41 -6.76 27.72
C CYS A 172 9.71 -5.69 26.87
N ASP A 173 10.28 -4.48 26.80
CA ASP A 173 9.76 -3.42 25.97
C ASP A 173 9.78 -3.79 24.47
N PHE A 174 10.86 -4.40 24.01
CA PHE A 174 10.96 -4.86 22.61
C PHE A 174 9.85 -5.86 22.27
N CYS A 175 9.61 -6.84 23.13
CA CYS A 175 8.57 -7.87 22.93
C CYS A 175 7.16 -7.29 23.03
N MET A 176 6.92 -6.35 23.95
CA MET A 176 5.65 -5.62 24.00
C MET A 176 5.42 -4.82 22.72
N GLY A 177 6.43 -4.10 22.22
CA GLY A 177 6.36 -3.39 20.96
C GLY A 177 6.00 -4.32 19.78
N PHE A 178 6.62 -5.51 19.73
CA PHE A 178 6.36 -6.50 18.69
C PHE A 178 4.90 -6.99 18.70
N VAL A 179 4.39 -7.40 19.85
CA VAL A 179 3.01 -7.92 19.93
C VAL A 179 1.96 -6.81 19.76
N LEU A 180 2.22 -5.59 20.23
CA LEU A 180 1.35 -4.45 20.02
C LEU A 180 1.24 -4.08 18.53
N ALA A 181 2.34 -4.12 17.79
CA ALA A 181 2.33 -3.94 16.34
C ALA A 181 1.47 -5.02 15.65
N ARG A 182 1.58 -6.28 16.08
CA ARG A 182 0.75 -7.39 15.56
C ARG A 182 -0.74 -7.25 15.90
N LEU A 183 -1.06 -6.61 17.02
CA LEU A 183 -2.45 -6.29 17.42
C LEU A 183 -3.00 -5.01 16.76
N GLY A 184 -2.17 -4.27 15.99
CA GLY A 184 -2.58 -3.04 15.33
C GLY A 184 -2.42 -1.77 16.17
N HIS A 185 -1.87 -1.85 17.38
CA HIS A 185 -1.62 -0.72 18.28
C HIS A 185 -0.27 -0.06 17.93
N MET A 186 -0.22 0.62 16.79
CA MET A 186 1.04 1.09 16.19
C MET A 186 1.78 2.13 17.03
N ASP A 187 1.06 3.11 17.61
CA ASP A 187 1.70 4.17 18.41
C ASP A 187 2.26 3.64 19.73
N ASP A 188 1.55 2.72 20.38
CA ASP A 188 2.03 2.05 21.59
C ASP A 188 3.28 1.20 21.29
N ALA A 189 3.29 0.50 20.15
CA ALA A 189 4.43 -0.28 19.70
C ALA A 189 5.68 0.62 19.49
N ILE A 190 5.51 1.78 18.85
CA ILE A 190 6.58 2.78 18.67
C ILE A 190 7.11 3.26 20.03
N ALA A 191 6.22 3.53 21.00
CA ALA A 191 6.62 3.98 22.34
C ALA A 191 7.47 2.90 23.02
N HIS A 192 7.06 1.64 22.95
CA HIS A 192 7.81 0.53 23.54
C HIS A 192 9.14 0.25 22.85
N TYR A 193 9.23 0.32 21.52
CA TYR A 193 10.53 0.21 20.83
C TYR A 193 11.48 1.34 21.24
N ARG A 194 10.98 2.58 21.37
CA ARG A 194 11.80 3.71 21.87
C ARG A 194 12.26 3.49 23.28
N SER A 195 11.41 2.93 24.15
CA SER A 195 11.77 2.58 25.53
C SER A 195 12.88 1.52 25.56
N ALA A 196 12.76 0.47 24.74
CA ALA A 196 13.80 -0.56 24.60
C ALA A 196 15.15 0.04 24.17
N ILE A 197 15.13 0.95 23.19
CA ILE A 197 16.30 1.66 22.67
C ILE A 197 16.91 2.59 23.74
N ALA A 198 16.09 3.29 24.52
CA ALA A 198 16.56 4.15 25.59
C ALA A 198 17.30 3.37 26.68
N ARG A 199 16.85 2.13 26.97
CA ARG A 199 17.54 1.24 27.92
C ARG A 199 18.78 0.57 27.34
N ARG A 200 18.75 0.24 26.04
CA ARG A 200 19.86 -0.40 25.33
C ARG A 200 20.02 0.21 23.93
N SER A 201 20.87 1.21 23.82
CA SER A 201 21.05 2.00 22.60
C SER A 201 21.66 1.23 21.42
N ASP A 202 22.29 0.08 21.67
CA ASP A 202 22.85 -0.85 20.68
C ASP A 202 21.90 -1.99 20.30
N PHE A 203 20.61 -1.88 20.65
CA PHE A 203 19.59 -2.89 20.33
C PHE A 203 19.16 -2.78 18.85
N ALA A 204 19.95 -3.32 17.95
CA ALA A 204 19.75 -3.22 16.51
C ALA A 204 18.35 -3.69 16.05
N ALA A 205 17.83 -4.79 16.63
CA ALA A 205 16.51 -5.29 16.28
C ALA A 205 15.37 -4.30 16.64
N ALA A 206 15.51 -3.60 17.77
CA ALA A 206 14.54 -2.57 18.15
C ALA A 206 14.61 -1.35 17.20
N TRP A 207 15.79 -0.94 16.79
CA TRP A 207 15.98 0.09 15.77
C TRP A 207 15.37 -0.31 14.43
N MET A 208 15.57 -1.56 14.00
CA MET A 208 15.01 -2.07 12.74
C MET A 208 13.49 -2.09 12.77
N ASN A 209 12.88 -2.68 13.81
CA ASN A 209 11.42 -2.76 13.91
C ASN A 209 10.78 -1.36 14.07
N LEU A 210 11.42 -0.45 14.82
CA LEU A 210 11.01 0.94 14.89
C LEU A 210 11.01 1.60 13.51
N GLY A 211 12.08 1.39 12.74
CA GLY A 211 12.21 1.96 11.40
C GLY A 211 11.16 1.42 10.43
N VAL A 212 10.90 0.11 10.44
CA VAL A 212 9.85 -0.52 9.62
C VAL A 212 8.48 0.06 9.98
N LEU A 213 8.15 0.15 11.27
CA LEU A 213 6.86 0.64 11.73
C LEU A 213 6.65 2.13 11.41
N LEU A 214 7.69 2.96 11.58
CA LEU A 214 7.66 4.37 11.19
C LEU A 214 7.47 4.56 9.68
N ARG A 215 8.09 3.70 8.85
CA ARG A 215 7.87 3.68 7.40
C ARG A 215 6.42 3.36 7.08
N GLU A 216 5.84 2.35 7.73
CA GLU A 216 4.43 1.98 7.57
C GLU A 216 3.48 3.12 7.94
N GLN A 217 3.82 3.95 8.91
CA GLN A 217 3.08 5.17 9.26
C GLN A 217 3.35 6.37 8.32
N GLY A 218 4.25 6.25 7.33
CA GLY A 218 4.62 7.36 6.45
C GLY A 218 5.59 8.36 7.09
N ARG A 219 6.13 8.09 8.28
CA ARG A 219 7.10 8.96 8.99
C ARG A 219 8.52 8.73 8.47
N LEU A 220 8.72 8.96 7.15
CA LEU A 220 9.87 8.47 6.39
C LEU A 220 11.24 8.96 6.91
N HIS A 221 11.36 10.22 7.34
CA HIS A 221 12.63 10.74 7.89
C HIS A 221 13.04 10.04 9.20
N HIS A 222 12.08 9.79 10.09
CA HIS A 222 12.36 9.06 11.33
C HIS A 222 12.66 7.59 11.06
N ALA A 223 11.99 6.99 10.10
CA ALA A 223 12.25 5.63 9.66
C ALA A 223 13.69 5.48 9.14
N GLU A 224 14.15 6.43 8.32
CA GLU A 224 15.51 6.44 7.78
C GLU A 224 16.57 6.48 8.89
N ALA A 225 16.42 7.39 9.86
CA ALA A 225 17.35 7.48 10.98
C ALA A 225 17.42 6.17 11.78
N ALA A 226 16.27 5.53 12.00
CA ALA A 226 16.21 4.26 12.73
C ALA A 226 16.86 3.10 11.95
N LEU A 227 16.52 2.94 10.66
CA LEU A 227 17.10 1.89 9.81
C LEU A 227 18.60 2.09 9.58
N ALA A 228 19.06 3.34 9.37
CA ALA A 228 20.48 3.65 9.25
C ALA A 228 21.24 3.27 10.53
N ARG A 229 20.64 3.50 11.70
CA ARG A 229 21.23 3.07 12.98
C ARG A 229 21.28 1.54 13.10
N ALA A 230 20.21 0.83 12.70
CA ALA A 230 20.16 -0.63 12.71
C ALA A 230 21.29 -1.25 11.87
N VAL A 231 21.48 -0.79 10.61
CA VAL A 231 22.56 -1.32 9.74
C VAL A 231 23.95 -0.93 10.20
N THR A 232 24.10 0.21 10.91
CA THR A 232 25.37 0.59 11.54
C THR A 232 25.74 -0.37 12.68
N LEU A 233 24.75 -0.77 13.48
CA LEU A 233 24.93 -1.70 14.59
C LEU A 233 25.14 -3.15 14.13
N ARG A 234 24.48 -3.54 13.03
CA ARG A 234 24.60 -4.88 12.41
C ARG A 234 24.88 -4.77 10.91
N PRO A 235 26.11 -4.44 10.51
CA PRO A 235 26.43 -4.20 9.10
C PRO A 235 26.39 -5.47 8.21
N LYS A 236 26.29 -6.66 8.82
CA LYS A 236 26.14 -7.94 8.11
C LYS A 236 24.67 -8.40 7.98
N ASP A 237 23.73 -7.64 8.52
CA ASP A 237 22.30 -7.96 8.47
C ASP A 237 21.73 -7.47 7.14
N VAL A 238 21.49 -8.41 6.22
CA VAL A 238 20.96 -8.12 4.87
C VAL A 238 19.55 -7.56 4.94
N ASP A 239 18.72 -8.03 5.86
CA ASP A 239 17.34 -7.54 6.03
C ASP A 239 17.31 -6.06 6.42
N GLY A 240 18.26 -5.61 7.23
CA GLY A 240 18.42 -4.19 7.55
C GLY A 240 18.71 -3.35 6.31
N TRP A 241 19.63 -3.78 5.46
CA TRP A 241 19.96 -3.11 4.21
C TRP A 241 18.78 -3.11 3.23
N LEU A 242 18.03 -4.22 3.12
CA LEU A 242 16.83 -4.31 2.28
C LEU A 242 15.74 -3.34 2.74
N ASN A 243 15.46 -3.27 4.04
CA ASN A 243 14.48 -2.34 4.58
C ASN A 243 14.87 -0.86 4.33
N LEU A 244 16.16 -0.53 4.44
CA LEU A 244 16.66 0.81 4.13
C LEU A 244 16.53 1.11 2.63
N ALA A 245 16.83 0.15 1.77
CA ALA A 245 16.68 0.31 0.32
C ALA A 245 15.22 0.51 -0.11
N LEU A 246 14.28 -0.23 0.50
CA LEU A 246 12.85 -0.06 0.28
C LEU A 246 12.38 1.34 0.66
N LEU A 247 12.82 1.85 1.81
CA LEU A 247 12.50 3.20 2.26
C LEU A 247 13.03 4.27 1.29
N LEU A 248 14.29 4.17 0.88
CA LEU A 248 14.91 5.11 -0.06
C LEU A 248 14.20 5.10 -1.43
N ARG A 249 13.73 3.93 -1.88
CA ARG A 249 12.92 3.80 -3.09
C ARG A 249 11.56 4.50 -2.94
N GLU A 250 10.89 4.36 -1.79
CA GLU A 250 9.63 5.06 -1.49
C GLU A 250 9.83 6.59 -1.49
N GLN A 251 10.99 7.06 -1.01
CA GLN A 251 11.39 8.48 -1.06
C GLN A 251 11.83 8.94 -2.46
N ARG A 252 11.81 8.07 -3.49
CA ARG A 252 12.32 8.31 -4.85
C ARG A 252 13.83 8.63 -4.92
N ARG A 253 14.60 8.29 -3.91
CA ARG A 253 16.07 8.45 -3.82
C ARG A 253 16.77 7.22 -4.42
N GLN A 254 16.55 7.00 -5.71
CA GLN A 254 16.98 5.80 -6.43
C GLN A 254 18.51 5.56 -6.42
N PRO A 255 19.40 6.58 -6.58
CA PRO A 255 20.84 6.35 -6.51
C PRO A 255 21.31 5.83 -5.16
N GLU A 256 20.72 6.32 -4.08
CA GLU A 256 21.06 5.89 -2.73
C GLU A 256 20.52 4.49 -2.43
N ALA A 257 19.31 4.19 -2.90
CA ALA A 257 18.75 2.84 -2.83
C ALA A 257 19.66 1.82 -3.54
N GLU A 258 20.20 2.17 -4.71
CA GLU A 258 21.16 1.32 -5.44
C GLU A 258 22.44 1.10 -4.65
N HIS A 259 23.00 2.15 -4.05
CA HIS A 259 24.20 2.02 -3.21
C HIS A 259 23.99 1.06 -2.04
N VAL A 260 22.82 1.15 -1.39
CA VAL A 260 22.44 0.28 -0.26
C VAL A 260 22.24 -1.16 -0.74
N LEU A 261 21.56 -1.37 -1.88
CA LEU A 261 21.36 -2.71 -2.44
C LEU A 261 22.67 -3.38 -2.86
N ARG A 262 23.65 -2.62 -3.37
CA ARG A 262 24.99 -3.17 -3.67
C ARG A 262 25.69 -3.72 -2.41
N LYS A 263 25.48 -3.09 -1.23
CA LYS A 263 25.99 -3.63 0.04
C LYS A 263 25.29 -4.92 0.44
N ALA A 264 23.97 -4.97 0.31
CA ALA A 264 23.20 -6.19 0.56
C ALA A 264 23.64 -7.33 -0.38
N PHE A 265 23.81 -7.04 -1.67
CA PHE A 265 24.28 -8.00 -2.68
C PHE A 265 25.70 -8.49 -2.40
N ALA A 266 26.61 -7.61 -1.96
CA ALA A 266 27.97 -8.02 -1.60
C ALA A 266 28.01 -8.95 -0.37
N LEU A 267 27.03 -8.86 0.53
CA LEU A 267 26.90 -9.75 1.68
C LEU A 267 26.32 -11.11 1.31
N GLU A 268 25.24 -11.11 0.53
CA GLU A 268 24.52 -12.32 0.11
C GLU A 268 24.12 -12.24 -1.37
N PRO A 269 25.04 -12.55 -2.31
CA PRO A 269 24.76 -12.45 -3.76
C PRO A 269 23.69 -13.41 -4.27
N GLU A 270 23.38 -14.45 -3.50
CA GLU A 270 22.39 -15.47 -3.85
C GLU A 270 21.04 -15.27 -3.18
N ASN A 271 20.91 -14.23 -2.36
CA ASN A 271 19.65 -13.95 -1.67
C ASN A 271 18.59 -13.46 -2.66
N ALA A 272 17.53 -14.24 -2.82
CA ALA A 272 16.45 -13.96 -3.77
C ALA A 272 15.78 -12.60 -3.52
N HIS A 273 15.64 -12.18 -2.26
CA HIS A 273 15.03 -10.89 -1.90
C HIS A 273 15.90 -9.70 -2.34
N VAL A 274 17.24 -9.85 -2.26
CA VAL A 274 18.18 -8.84 -2.74
C VAL A 274 18.10 -8.72 -4.27
N LEU A 275 18.13 -9.84 -4.96
CA LEU A 275 18.05 -9.88 -6.44
C LEU A 275 16.72 -9.31 -6.93
N MET A 276 15.61 -9.64 -6.27
CA MET A 276 14.28 -9.07 -6.56
C MET A 276 14.25 -7.57 -6.33
N ALA A 277 14.84 -7.08 -5.24
CA ALA A 277 14.90 -5.65 -4.96
C ALA A 277 15.72 -4.89 -6.01
N CYS A 278 16.82 -5.46 -6.50
CA CYS A 278 17.61 -4.92 -7.62
C CYS A 278 16.80 -4.85 -8.92
N CYS A 279 16.10 -5.93 -9.27
CA CYS A 279 15.19 -5.96 -10.43
C CYS A 279 14.10 -4.88 -10.31
N GLN A 280 13.43 -4.77 -9.17
CA GLN A 280 12.40 -3.75 -8.93
C GLN A 280 12.96 -2.33 -9.01
N LEU A 281 14.19 -2.09 -8.59
CA LEU A 281 14.84 -0.79 -8.72
C LEU A 281 15.10 -0.43 -10.18
N CYS A 282 15.58 -1.38 -10.99
CA CYS A 282 15.75 -1.20 -12.44
C CYS A 282 14.41 -0.90 -13.12
N MET A 283 13.34 -1.61 -12.76
CA MET A 283 11.99 -1.33 -13.26
C MET A 283 11.52 0.09 -12.91
N ALA A 284 11.75 0.54 -11.66
CA ALA A 284 11.36 1.88 -11.22
C ALA A 284 12.11 3.00 -11.96
N ARG A 285 13.31 2.69 -12.51
CA ARG A 285 14.12 3.59 -13.36
C ARG A 285 13.79 3.46 -14.85
N ASN A 286 12.86 2.59 -15.20
CA ASN A 286 12.54 2.19 -16.58
C ASN A 286 13.75 1.57 -17.32
N ASP A 287 14.67 0.97 -16.57
CA ASP A 287 15.80 0.17 -17.08
C ASP A 287 15.35 -1.29 -17.23
N LEU A 288 14.62 -1.57 -18.30
CA LEU A 288 14.10 -2.91 -18.56
C LEU A 288 15.21 -3.93 -18.85
N PRO A 289 16.28 -3.60 -19.64
CA PRO A 289 17.40 -4.53 -19.83
C PRO A 289 18.05 -4.97 -18.52
N GLY A 290 18.35 -4.01 -17.61
CA GLY A 290 18.90 -4.32 -16.29
C GLY A 290 17.95 -5.15 -15.43
N ALA A 291 16.65 -4.87 -15.49
CA ALA A 291 15.63 -5.64 -14.77
C ALA A 291 15.61 -7.12 -15.24
N TRP A 292 15.67 -7.36 -16.56
CA TRP A 292 15.75 -8.71 -17.14
C TRP A 292 17.03 -9.45 -16.75
N GLU A 293 18.15 -8.76 -16.65
CA GLU A 293 19.41 -9.36 -16.21
C GLU A 293 19.32 -9.85 -14.76
N TRP A 294 18.85 -9.00 -13.85
CA TRP A 294 18.63 -9.36 -12.44
C TRP A 294 17.62 -10.50 -12.29
N LEU A 295 16.56 -10.49 -13.09
CA LEU A 295 15.58 -11.57 -13.08
C LEU A 295 16.20 -12.92 -13.52
N ARG A 296 16.98 -12.94 -14.59
CA ARG A 296 17.70 -14.15 -15.04
C ARG A 296 18.62 -14.70 -13.95
N TRP A 297 19.32 -13.82 -13.25
CA TRP A 297 20.15 -14.21 -12.11
C TRP A 297 19.32 -14.80 -10.96
N SER A 298 18.18 -14.22 -10.65
CA SER A 298 17.26 -14.74 -9.64
C SER A 298 16.72 -16.12 -10.01
N GLN A 299 16.31 -16.29 -11.27
CA GLN A 299 15.77 -17.57 -11.78
C GLN A 299 16.83 -18.68 -11.80
N ALA A 300 18.07 -18.38 -12.15
CA ALA A 300 19.15 -19.35 -12.14
C ALA A 300 19.43 -19.90 -10.74
N ARG A 301 19.20 -19.13 -9.70
CA ARG A 301 19.44 -19.49 -8.29
C ARG A 301 18.23 -20.07 -7.59
N ALA A 302 17.04 -19.57 -7.90
CA ALA A 302 15.81 -19.94 -7.25
C ALA A 302 14.66 -20.13 -8.27
N PRO A 303 14.74 -21.11 -9.17
CA PRO A 303 13.80 -21.30 -10.29
C PRO A 303 12.37 -21.64 -9.84
N LEU A 304 12.21 -22.19 -8.65
CA LEU A 304 10.93 -22.57 -8.05
C LEU A 304 10.51 -21.61 -6.92
N ASN A 305 11.21 -20.47 -6.75
CA ASN A 305 10.78 -19.47 -5.80
C ASN A 305 9.56 -18.73 -6.35
N ALA A 306 8.44 -18.80 -5.65
CA ALA A 306 7.16 -18.23 -6.04
C ALA A 306 7.25 -16.72 -6.35
N GLU A 307 8.02 -15.98 -5.56
CA GLU A 307 8.15 -14.53 -5.74
C GLU A 307 9.05 -14.16 -6.93
N VAL A 308 10.05 -14.98 -7.26
CA VAL A 308 10.86 -14.80 -8.47
C VAL A 308 10.01 -15.03 -9.72
N VAL A 309 9.15 -16.06 -9.72
CA VAL A 309 8.22 -16.34 -10.83
C VAL A 309 7.17 -15.21 -10.93
N ASN A 310 6.67 -14.74 -9.80
CA ASN A 310 5.76 -13.59 -9.76
C ASN A 310 6.42 -12.32 -10.33
N LEU A 311 7.67 -12.05 -9.99
CA LEU A 311 8.42 -10.92 -10.52
C LEU A 311 8.62 -11.01 -12.05
N HIS A 312 8.81 -12.23 -12.58
CA HIS A 312 8.83 -12.47 -14.03
C HIS A 312 7.51 -12.03 -14.66
N GLY A 313 6.38 -12.43 -14.09
CA GLY A 313 5.06 -11.99 -14.54
C GLY A 313 4.90 -10.47 -14.49
N ILE A 314 5.37 -9.80 -13.43
CA ILE A 314 5.31 -8.34 -13.30
C ILE A 314 6.11 -7.66 -14.44
N LEU A 315 7.28 -8.14 -14.77
CA LEU A 315 8.12 -7.59 -15.83
C LEU A 315 7.47 -7.77 -17.21
N LEU A 316 6.92 -8.96 -17.50
CA LEU A 316 6.14 -9.24 -18.71
C LEU A 316 4.90 -8.33 -18.81
N HIS A 317 4.19 -8.14 -17.71
CA HIS A 317 3.04 -7.23 -17.67
C HIS A 317 3.46 -5.78 -17.98
N HIS A 318 4.60 -5.33 -17.46
CA HIS A 318 5.15 -4.01 -17.75
C HIS A 318 5.48 -3.84 -19.25
N GLU A 319 5.95 -4.88 -19.90
CA GLU A 319 6.20 -4.94 -21.36
C GLU A 319 4.91 -5.14 -22.19
N ARG A 320 3.75 -5.22 -21.55
CA ARG A 320 2.45 -5.49 -22.21
C ARG A 320 2.35 -6.88 -22.86
N ARG A 321 3.16 -7.82 -22.45
CA ARG A 321 3.07 -9.25 -22.80
C ARG A 321 2.10 -9.94 -21.82
N LEU A 322 0.83 -9.51 -21.89
CA LEU A 322 -0.16 -9.78 -20.85
C LEU A 322 -0.53 -11.26 -20.73
N ALA A 323 -0.60 -12.00 -21.83
CA ALA A 323 -0.90 -13.42 -21.83
C ALA A 323 0.21 -14.23 -21.12
N GLU A 324 1.46 -13.96 -21.47
CA GLU A 324 2.62 -14.59 -20.84
C GLU A 324 2.74 -14.20 -19.35
N ALA A 325 2.42 -12.93 -19.04
CA ALA A 325 2.37 -12.48 -17.65
C ALA A 325 1.35 -13.28 -16.84
N ALA A 326 0.15 -13.50 -17.38
CA ALA A 326 -0.92 -14.26 -16.72
C ALA A 326 -0.51 -15.72 -16.48
N GLU A 327 0.21 -16.35 -17.40
CA GLU A 327 0.77 -17.70 -17.24
C GLU A 327 1.82 -17.75 -16.12
N MET A 328 2.73 -16.76 -16.07
CA MET A 328 3.74 -16.71 -15.01
C MET A 328 3.10 -16.47 -13.65
N PHE A 329 2.09 -15.62 -13.56
CA PHE A 329 1.34 -15.43 -12.32
C PHE A 329 0.60 -16.69 -11.88
N LEU A 330 -0.02 -17.43 -12.80
CA LEU A 330 -0.65 -18.72 -12.48
C LEU A 330 0.37 -19.70 -11.89
N ARG A 331 1.55 -19.83 -12.54
CA ARG A 331 2.63 -20.65 -12.00
C ARG A 331 3.13 -20.19 -10.64
N ALA A 332 3.22 -18.87 -10.42
CA ALA A 332 3.58 -18.31 -9.11
C ALA A 332 2.53 -18.63 -8.03
N GLU A 333 1.24 -18.64 -8.41
CA GLU A 333 0.14 -19.07 -7.52
C GLU A 333 0.26 -20.54 -7.11
N GLU A 334 0.60 -21.43 -8.04
CA GLU A 334 0.83 -22.85 -7.79
C GLU A 334 2.03 -23.08 -6.86
N LEU A 335 3.03 -22.22 -6.93
CA LEU A 335 4.20 -22.20 -6.05
C LEU A 335 3.96 -21.51 -4.71
N GLY A 336 2.77 -20.94 -4.49
CA GLY A 336 2.36 -20.36 -3.22
C GLY A 336 2.57 -18.85 -3.07
N SER A 337 2.81 -18.09 -4.15
CA SER A 337 2.85 -16.62 -4.07
C SER A 337 1.47 -16.05 -3.71
N VAL A 338 1.42 -15.27 -2.63
CA VAL A 338 0.18 -14.64 -2.14
C VAL A 338 -0.29 -13.52 -3.05
N SER A 339 0.65 -12.81 -3.70
CA SER A 339 0.36 -11.64 -4.54
C SER A 339 0.03 -11.99 -6.00
N ALA A 340 0.39 -13.18 -6.46
CA ALA A 340 0.30 -13.56 -7.86
C ALA A 340 -1.13 -13.58 -8.39
N ALA A 341 -2.11 -14.03 -7.59
CA ALA A 341 -3.51 -14.05 -8.00
C ALA A 341 -4.04 -12.64 -8.33
N SER A 342 -3.69 -11.63 -7.51
CA SER A 342 -4.05 -10.23 -7.77
C SER A 342 -3.38 -9.69 -9.04
N ASN A 343 -2.10 -10.03 -9.26
CA ASN A 343 -1.35 -9.61 -10.43
C ASN A 343 -1.89 -10.28 -11.71
N ARG A 344 -2.28 -11.56 -11.64
CA ARG A 344 -2.96 -12.26 -12.72
C ARG A 344 -4.29 -11.61 -13.05
N GLY A 345 -5.08 -11.28 -12.03
CA GLY A 345 -6.33 -10.56 -12.18
C GLY A 345 -6.14 -9.23 -12.92
N ASN A 346 -5.12 -8.45 -12.59
CA ASN A 346 -4.78 -7.21 -13.28
C ASN A 346 -4.41 -7.45 -14.76
N SER A 347 -3.63 -8.50 -15.06
CA SER A 347 -3.27 -8.83 -16.44
C SER A 347 -4.49 -9.27 -17.26
N LEU A 348 -5.37 -10.09 -16.69
CA LEU A 348 -6.63 -10.52 -17.31
C LEU A 348 -7.57 -9.32 -17.53
N LEU A 349 -7.62 -8.41 -16.55
CA LEU A 349 -8.37 -7.16 -16.66
C LEU A 349 -7.87 -6.32 -17.84
N ASP A 350 -6.56 -6.16 -17.97
CA ASP A 350 -5.91 -5.43 -19.06
C ASP A 350 -6.07 -6.10 -20.44
N MET A 351 -6.39 -7.39 -20.47
CA MET A 351 -6.77 -8.14 -21.68
C MET A 351 -8.27 -8.05 -22.00
N GLY A 352 -9.10 -7.47 -21.10
CA GLY A 352 -10.55 -7.45 -21.22
C GLY A 352 -11.25 -8.77 -20.83
N ARG A 353 -10.53 -9.73 -20.23
CA ARG A 353 -11.06 -11.03 -19.77
C ARG A 353 -11.66 -10.84 -18.36
N LEU A 354 -12.82 -10.15 -18.31
CA LEU A 354 -13.36 -9.60 -17.06
C LEU A 354 -13.79 -10.67 -16.04
N GLU A 355 -14.46 -11.74 -16.49
CA GLU A 355 -14.93 -12.82 -15.61
C GLU A 355 -13.75 -13.60 -15.01
N GLU A 356 -12.73 -13.85 -15.80
CA GLU A 356 -11.53 -14.52 -15.31
C GLU A 356 -10.72 -13.62 -14.38
N SER A 357 -10.69 -12.31 -14.64
CA SER A 357 -10.12 -11.31 -13.75
C SER A 357 -10.87 -11.28 -12.42
N LEU A 358 -12.21 -11.32 -12.44
CA LEU A 358 -13.02 -11.39 -11.22
C LEU A 358 -12.63 -12.57 -10.36
N HIS A 359 -12.63 -13.78 -10.95
CA HIS A 359 -12.26 -15.00 -10.22
C HIS A 359 -10.83 -14.93 -9.63
N ALA A 360 -9.88 -14.37 -10.38
CA ALA A 360 -8.50 -14.20 -9.88
C ALA A 360 -8.43 -13.21 -8.69
N HIS A 361 -9.19 -12.11 -8.76
CA HIS A 361 -9.22 -11.14 -7.66
C HIS A 361 -9.97 -11.67 -6.43
N GLU A 362 -11.04 -12.45 -6.59
CA GLU A 362 -11.72 -13.13 -5.50
C GLU A 362 -10.79 -14.10 -4.79
N LEU A 363 -10.04 -14.91 -5.55
CA LEU A 363 -9.02 -15.80 -5.01
C LEU A 363 -7.93 -15.03 -4.24
N ALA A 364 -7.50 -13.87 -4.76
CA ALA A 364 -6.53 -13.02 -4.10
C ALA A 364 -7.04 -12.49 -2.75
N VAL A 365 -8.31 -12.07 -2.68
CA VAL A 365 -8.94 -11.61 -1.43
C VAL A 365 -9.10 -12.77 -0.45
N LEU A 366 -9.46 -13.98 -0.93
CA LEU A 366 -9.57 -15.17 -0.08
C LEU A 366 -8.21 -15.53 0.56
N ARG A 367 -7.10 -15.45 -0.22
CA ARG A 367 -5.75 -15.74 0.26
C ARG A 367 -5.18 -14.66 1.19
N ASN A 368 -5.56 -13.40 0.97
CA ASN A 368 -5.12 -12.27 1.78
C ASN A 368 -6.27 -11.30 2.09
N PRO A 369 -7.18 -11.65 3.02
CA PRO A 369 -8.36 -10.84 3.33
C PRO A 369 -8.04 -9.45 3.90
N GLN A 370 -6.85 -9.26 4.47
CA GLN A 370 -6.42 -7.99 5.07
C GLN A 370 -5.78 -7.03 4.07
N SER A 371 -5.46 -7.48 2.86
CA SER A 371 -4.86 -6.64 1.84
C SER A 371 -5.87 -5.65 1.25
N ALA A 372 -5.68 -4.38 1.54
CA ALA A 372 -6.50 -3.32 0.97
C ALA A 372 -6.35 -3.23 -0.56
N GLY A 373 -5.15 -3.45 -1.09
CA GLY A 373 -4.88 -3.40 -2.53
C GLY A 373 -5.59 -4.50 -3.32
N THR A 374 -5.59 -5.75 -2.82
CA THR A 374 -6.31 -6.84 -3.49
C THR A 374 -7.82 -6.60 -3.51
N ARG A 375 -8.36 -6.10 -2.40
CA ARG A 375 -9.78 -5.76 -2.28
C ARG A 375 -10.16 -4.57 -3.20
N TYR A 376 -9.28 -3.58 -3.33
CA TYR A 376 -9.45 -2.48 -4.26
C TYR A 376 -9.44 -2.94 -5.73
N ASN A 377 -8.53 -3.85 -6.11
CA ASN A 377 -8.49 -4.42 -7.45
C ASN A 377 -9.76 -5.22 -7.78
N LEU A 378 -10.26 -6.01 -6.80
CA LEU A 378 -11.55 -6.69 -6.91
C LEU A 378 -12.69 -5.70 -7.17
N ALA A 379 -12.74 -4.60 -6.41
CA ALA A 379 -13.75 -3.56 -6.57
C ALA A 379 -13.79 -3.00 -7.99
N LEU A 380 -12.63 -2.68 -8.56
CA LEU A 380 -12.55 -2.12 -9.92
C LEU A 380 -13.08 -3.11 -10.98
N THR A 381 -12.86 -4.40 -10.79
CA THR A 381 -13.38 -5.44 -11.70
C THR A 381 -14.88 -5.60 -11.54
N GLN A 382 -15.38 -5.65 -10.31
CA GLN A 382 -16.82 -5.72 -10.00
C GLN A 382 -17.59 -4.52 -10.58
N LEU A 383 -17.08 -3.30 -10.37
CA LEU A 383 -17.68 -2.09 -10.92
C LEU A 383 -17.75 -2.11 -12.46
N ARG A 384 -16.72 -2.65 -13.15
CA ARG A 384 -16.73 -2.80 -14.62
C ARG A 384 -17.75 -3.81 -15.10
N LEU A 385 -17.94 -4.89 -14.36
CA LEU A 385 -18.93 -5.94 -14.67
C LEU A 385 -20.37 -5.51 -14.34
N GLY A 386 -20.55 -4.39 -13.64
CA GLY A 386 -21.87 -3.91 -13.22
C GLY A 386 -22.34 -4.46 -11.87
N ASP A 387 -21.53 -5.25 -11.19
CA ASP A 387 -21.77 -5.66 -9.80
C ASP A 387 -21.42 -4.49 -8.87
N TRP A 388 -22.26 -3.47 -8.89
CA TRP A 388 -21.98 -2.24 -8.15
C TRP A 388 -22.25 -2.37 -6.65
N ALA A 389 -23.12 -3.29 -6.23
CA ALA A 389 -23.38 -3.52 -4.81
C ALA A 389 -22.10 -3.96 -4.08
N ASN A 390 -21.48 -5.03 -4.54
CA ASN A 390 -20.21 -5.52 -3.98
C ASN A 390 -19.03 -4.60 -4.33
N GLY A 391 -19.04 -4.04 -5.55
CA GLY A 391 -18.00 -3.15 -6.03
C GLY A 391 -17.82 -1.90 -5.17
N TRP A 392 -18.91 -1.22 -4.78
CA TRP A 392 -18.82 -0.05 -3.91
C TRP A 392 -18.34 -0.40 -2.51
N GLU A 393 -18.81 -1.51 -1.93
CA GLU A 393 -18.35 -1.96 -0.62
C GLU A 393 -16.84 -2.22 -0.62
N ASN A 394 -16.36 -2.97 -1.59
CA ASN A 394 -14.93 -3.27 -1.73
C ASN A 394 -14.10 -2.03 -2.08
N TYR A 395 -14.69 -1.04 -2.77
CA TYR A 395 -14.03 0.22 -3.13
C TYR A 395 -13.65 1.08 -1.92
N GLU A 396 -14.33 0.92 -0.79
CA GLU A 396 -13.97 1.59 0.47
C GLU A 396 -12.61 1.14 1.01
N SER A 397 -12.06 0.03 0.54
CA SER A 397 -10.70 -0.41 0.87
C SER A 397 -9.61 0.57 0.42
N ARG A 398 -9.91 1.47 -0.55
CA ARG A 398 -9.01 2.52 -1.03
C ARG A 398 -8.41 3.38 0.07
N TRP A 399 -9.14 3.58 1.16
CA TRP A 399 -8.68 4.39 2.31
C TRP A 399 -7.49 3.80 3.05
N ARG A 400 -7.32 2.48 2.98
CA ARG A 400 -6.19 1.74 3.54
C ARG A 400 -5.13 1.39 2.50
N PHE A 401 -5.39 1.70 1.21
CA PHE A 401 -4.47 1.41 0.11
C PHE A 401 -3.66 2.67 -0.24
N ARG A 402 -2.41 2.73 0.24
CA ARG A 402 -1.54 3.92 0.13
C ARG A 402 -1.18 4.33 -1.29
N GLU A 403 -1.22 3.41 -2.25
CA GLU A 403 -0.98 3.76 -3.66
C GLU A 403 -2.06 4.67 -4.22
N VAL A 404 -3.29 4.57 -3.71
CA VAL A 404 -4.43 5.41 -4.08
C VAL A 404 -4.53 6.63 -3.18
N HIS A 405 -4.35 6.45 -1.87
CA HIS A 405 -4.38 7.52 -0.87
C HIS A 405 -3.09 7.54 -0.04
N PRO A 406 -2.02 8.18 -0.54
CA PRO A 406 -0.73 8.26 0.18
C PRO A 406 -0.84 8.98 1.53
N SER A 407 -1.72 9.96 1.61
CA SER A 407 -1.97 10.76 2.83
C SER A 407 -3.46 11.05 2.94
N PRO A 408 -4.25 10.11 3.49
CA PRO A 408 -5.68 10.34 3.67
C PRO A 408 -5.91 11.53 4.61
N LEU A 409 -6.92 12.33 4.31
CA LEU A 409 -7.36 13.40 5.22
C LEU A 409 -7.92 12.78 6.50
N HIS A 410 -7.43 13.25 7.64
CA HIS A 410 -7.91 12.83 8.95
C HIS A 410 -8.69 13.96 9.60
N PHE A 411 -9.99 13.77 9.75
CA PHE A 411 -10.85 14.66 10.47
C PHE A 411 -11.09 14.16 11.90
N ARG A 412 -11.31 15.05 12.85
CA ARG A 412 -11.62 14.70 14.25
C ARG A 412 -13.08 14.29 14.45
N CYS A 413 -13.93 14.51 13.45
CA CYS A 413 -15.33 14.13 13.47
C CYS A 413 -15.56 12.73 12.88
N PRO A 414 -16.68 12.06 13.20
CA PRO A 414 -17.00 10.75 12.64
C PRO A 414 -17.35 10.82 11.14
N ARG A 415 -17.07 9.72 10.44
CA ARG A 415 -17.49 9.51 9.05
C ARG A 415 -18.98 9.18 9.02
N TRP A 416 -19.72 9.91 8.18
CA TRP A 416 -21.14 9.64 7.92
C TRP A 416 -21.35 8.33 7.17
N ARG A 417 -22.38 7.56 7.57
CA ARG A 417 -22.71 6.25 6.99
C ARG A 417 -24.13 6.15 6.45
N GLY A 418 -24.82 7.29 6.31
CA GLY A 418 -26.16 7.35 5.72
C GLY A 418 -27.31 7.59 6.72
N GLU A 419 -27.02 7.72 8.02
CA GLU A 419 -27.99 8.07 9.06
C GLU A 419 -28.63 9.45 8.85
N PRO A 420 -29.84 9.72 9.38
CA PRO A 420 -30.43 11.05 9.33
C PRO A 420 -29.51 12.12 9.94
N LEU A 421 -29.46 13.29 9.31
CA LEU A 421 -28.52 14.34 9.72
C LEU A 421 -29.06 15.21 10.87
N GLU A 422 -30.39 15.32 11.03
CA GLU A 422 -31.04 16.00 12.16
C GLU A 422 -30.52 17.44 12.40
N GLY A 423 -30.35 18.20 11.33
CA GLY A 423 -29.83 19.57 11.39
C GLY A 423 -28.28 19.66 11.42
N ARG A 424 -27.56 18.55 11.56
CA ARG A 424 -26.08 18.53 11.57
C ARG A 424 -25.48 19.02 10.26
N ARG A 425 -24.26 19.55 10.36
CA ARG A 425 -23.47 20.02 9.22
C ARG A 425 -22.55 18.90 8.78
N ILE A 426 -22.55 18.60 7.48
CA ILE A 426 -21.71 17.54 6.89
C ILE A 426 -20.75 18.12 5.85
N LEU A 427 -19.45 17.78 5.96
CA LEU A 427 -18.45 18.06 4.97
C LEU A 427 -18.43 16.95 3.92
N LEU A 428 -18.81 17.25 2.68
CA LEU A 428 -18.58 16.42 1.51
C LEU A 428 -17.35 16.93 0.79
N TYR A 429 -16.34 16.08 0.58
CA TYR A 429 -15.09 16.53 -0.04
C TYR A 429 -14.67 15.70 -1.24
N ALA A 430 -14.08 16.37 -2.23
CA ALA A 430 -13.47 15.73 -3.39
C ALA A 430 -12.12 15.11 -3.01
N GLU A 431 -11.93 13.84 -3.31
CA GLU A 431 -10.72 13.07 -2.97
C GLU A 431 -9.88 12.66 -4.18
N GLN A 432 -10.46 12.74 -5.37
CA GLN A 432 -9.84 12.33 -6.65
C GLN A 432 -9.89 13.46 -7.68
N GLY A 433 -10.06 13.14 -8.97
CA GLY A 433 -9.97 14.10 -10.05
C GLY A 433 -11.16 15.05 -10.18
N LEU A 434 -11.02 16.05 -11.07
CA LEU A 434 -12.09 17.02 -11.36
C LEU A 434 -13.35 16.34 -11.92
N GLY A 435 -13.17 15.29 -12.74
CA GLY A 435 -14.29 14.51 -13.29
C GLY A 435 -15.11 13.83 -12.18
N ASP A 436 -14.44 13.32 -11.14
CA ASP A 436 -15.11 12.68 -10.00
C ASP A 436 -15.91 13.70 -9.19
N ALA A 437 -15.34 14.88 -8.93
CA ALA A 437 -16.06 15.96 -8.26
C ALA A 437 -17.32 16.36 -9.04
N ILE A 438 -17.24 16.51 -10.38
CA ILE A 438 -18.37 16.83 -11.26
C ILE A 438 -19.40 15.70 -11.24
N GLN A 439 -18.97 14.45 -11.30
CA GLN A 439 -19.87 13.31 -11.33
C GLN A 439 -20.62 13.12 -10.02
N PHE A 440 -19.92 13.14 -8.89
CA PHE A 440 -20.48 12.76 -7.58
C PHE A 440 -21.09 13.92 -6.80
N CYS A 441 -20.89 15.19 -7.18
CA CYS A 441 -21.62 16.30 -6.58
C CYS A 441 -23.15 16.20 -6.71
N ARG A 442 -23.65 15.38 -7.66
CA ARG A 442 -25.09 15.09 -7.81
C ARG A 442 -25.74 14.51 -6.56
N TYR A 443 -24.96 13.83 -5.72
CA TYR A 443 -25.45 13.28 -4.44
C TYR A 443 -25.65 14.33 -3.36
N ALA A 444 -25.09 15.53 -3.50
CA ALA A 444 -25.20 16.57 -2.45
C ALA A 444 -26.66 16.92 -2.09
N ALA A 445 -27.55 16.93 -3.09
CA ALA A 445 -28.98 17.14 -2.86
C ALA A 445 -29.62 15.99 -2.06
N MET A 446 -29.22 14.75 -2.32
CA MET A 446 -29.71 13.57 -1.61
C MET A 446 -29.21 13.55 -0.16
N VAL A 447 -27.99 14.03 0.09
CA VAL A 447 -27.43 14.20 1.45
C VAL A 447 -28.19 15.29 2.19
N ALA A 448 -28.41 16.46 1.58
CA ALA A 448 -29.20 17.53 2.18
C ALA A 448 -30.63 17.07 2.52
N ALA A 449 -31.24 16.25 1.68
CA ALA A 449 -32.57 15.66 1.92
C ALA A 449 -32.63 14.73 3.15
N ARG A 450 -31.47 14.34 3.74
CA ARG A 450 -31.38 13.65 5.03
C ARG A 450 -31.51 14.59 6.23
N GLY A 451 -31.83 15.87 5.98
CA GLY A 451 -32.17 16.86 7.03
C GLY A 451 -30.96 17.58 7.63
N GLY A 452 -29.90 17.82 6.84
CA GLY A 452 -28.72 18.54 7.30
C GLY A 452 -28.24 19.62 6.34
N HIS A 453 -27.19 20.34 6.73
CA HIS A 453 -26.52 21.34 5.92
C HIS A 453 -25.25 20.79 5.32
N VAL A 454 -25.10 20.86 3.99
CA VAL A 454 -23.96 20.34 3.25
C VAL A 454 -22.90 21.43 3.06
N ILE A 455 -21.66 21.09 3.38
CA ILE A 455 -20.46 21.85 2.99
C ILE A 455 -19.78 21.04 1.91
N LEU A 456 -19.74 21.54 0.68
CA LEU A 456 -19.16 20.87 -0.46
C LEU A 456 -17.75 21.43 -0.71
N GLN A 457 -16.72 20.66 -0.37
CA GLN A 457 -15.32 21.05 -0.57
C GLN A 457 -14.76 20.41 -1.84
N VAL A 458 -14.35 21.23 -2.78
CA VAL A 458 -13.92 20.79 -4.12
C VAL A 458 -12.64 21.46 -4.59
N HIS A 459 -12.05 20.94 -5.63
CA HIS A 459 -10.87 21.52 -6.25
C HIS A 459 -11.14 22.93 -6.79
N PRO A 460 -10.20 23.88 -6.70
CA PRO A 460 -10.39 25.26 -7.16
C PRO A 460 -10.95 25.39 -8.58
N PRO A 461 -10.53 24.58 -9.59
CA PRO A 461 -11.06 24.73 -10.96
C PRO A 461 -12.54 24.42 -11.15
N VAL A 462 -13.20 23.81 -10.17
CA VAL A 462 -14.65 23.48 -10.26
C VAL A 462 -15.48 24.22 -9.22
N GLU A 463 -14.88 25.00 -8.35
CA GLU A 463 -15.57 25.68 -7.24
C GLU A 463 -16.70 26.58 -7.75
N ARG A 464 -16.40 27.53 -8.66
CA ARG A 464 -17.41 28.44 -9.24
C ARG A 464 -18.54 27.68 -9.94
N LEU A 465 -18.21 26.57 -10.60
CA LEU A 465 -19.20 25.72 -11.27
C LEU A 465 -20.20 25.11 -10.27
N MET A 466 -19.76 24.71 -9.07
CA MET A 466 -20.60 24.10 -8.06
C MET A 466 -21.69 25.03 -7.50
N HIS A 467 -21.51 26.37 -7.62
CA HIS A 467 -22.56 27.33 -7.26
C HIS A 467 -23.81 27.20 -8.14
N SER A 468 -23.71 26.55 -9.31
CA SER A 468 -24.85 26.27 -10.17
C SER A 468 -25.75 25.12 -9.67
N LEU A 469 -25.27 24.31 -8.69
CA LEU A 469 -26.06 23.23 -8.10
C LEU A 469 -27.34 23.76 -7.44
N GLY A 470 -28.48 23.09 -7.68
CA GLY A 470 -29.75 23.45 -7.09
C GLY A 470 -29.74 23.50 -5.56
N VAL A 471 -29.05 22.56 -4.92
CA VAL A 471 -28.89 22.49 -3.46
C VAL A 471 -28.08 23.65 -2.88
N VAL A 472 -27.13 24.21 -3.65
CA VAL A 472 -26.37 25.41 -3.26
C VAL A 472 -27.22 26.66 -3.44
N ARG A 473 -27.91 26.79 -4.57
CA ARG A 473 -28.82 27.93 -4.85
C ARG A 473 -29.99 28.02 -3.87
N SER A 474 -30.43 26.89 -3.33
CA SER A 474 -31.48 26.86 -2.29
C SER A 474 -30.97 27.17 -0.88
N GLY A 475 -29.65 27.38 -0.69
CA GLY A 475 -29.05 27.63 0.63
C GLY A 475 -28.90 26.41 1.52
N MET A 476 -29.24 25.22 1.04
CA MET A 476 -29.05 23.97 1.79
C MET A 476 -27.61 23.44 1.74
N ALA A 477 -26.78 24.01 0.86
CA ALA A 477 -25.35 23.72 0.78
C ALA A 477 -24.55 24.99 0.56
N CYS A 478 -23.28 24.98 1.00
CA CYS A 478 -22.28 25.97 0.64
C CYS A 478 -21.07 25.27 -0.01
N VAL A 479 -20.27 26.03 -0.77
CA VAL A 479 -19.09 25.52 -1.48
C VAL A 479 -17.83 26.13 -0.86
N THR A 480 -16.75 25.34 -0.76
CA THR A 480 -15.42 25.78 -0.34
C THR A 480 -14.34 25.08 -1.16
N GLN A 481 -13.14 25.65 -1.18
CA GLN A 481 -12.04 25.08 -1.95
C GLN A 481 -11.22 24.07 -1.13
N LEU A 482 -10.71 23.03 -1.78
CA LEU A 482 -9.68 22.17 -1.18
C LEU A 482 -8.41 22.99 -0.91
N GLY A 483 -7.90 22.86 0.32
CA GLY A 483 -6.76 23.64 0.81
C GLY A 483 -7.14 24.83 1.69
N GLU A 484 -8.42 25.21 1.70
CA GLU A 484 -8.98 26.19 2.65
C GLU A 484 -9.57 25.48 3.86
N GLU A 485 -9.61 26.15 5.00
CA GLU A 485 -10.29 25.64 6.20
C GLU A 485 -11.80 25.70 5.99
N PRO A 486 -12.51 24.55 5.97
CA PRO A 486 -13.95 24.58 5.79
C PRO A 486 -14.66 25.14 7.04
N PRO A 487 -15.87 25.68 6.91
CA PRO A 487 -16.71 26.03 8.05
C PRO A 487 -16.86 24.83 9.01
N ALA A 488 -17.14 25.08 10.29
CA ALA A 488 -17.32 24.01 11.28
C ALA A 488 -18.35 22.98 10.83
N PHE A 489 -18.08 21.70 11.04
CA PHE A 489 -18.92 20.56 10.65
C PHE A 489 -18.89 19.46 11.71
N ASP A 490 -19.93 18.62 11.71
CA ASP A 490 -20.14 17.56 12.69
C ASP A 490 -19.77 16.18 12.14
N LEU A 491 -19.89 16.01 10.82
CA LEU A 491 -19.67 14.75 10.10
C LEU A 491 -18.87 15.00 8.82
N GLU A 492 -18.16 13.98 8.35
CA GLU A 492 -17.46 14.04 7.07
C GLU A 492 -17.86 12.88 6.17
N CYS A 493 -17.82 13.09 4.84
CA CYS A 493 -17.97 12.02 3.86
C CYS A 493 -17.27 12.37 2.55
N PRO A 494 -16.41 11.48 2.02
CA PRO A 494 -15.86 11.67 0.68
C PRO A 494 -16.93 11.47 -0.39
N LEU A 495 -16.87 12.24 -1.45
CA LEU A 495 -17.87 12.17 -2.53
C LEU A 495 -18.00 10.78 -3.14
N MET A 496 -16.89 10.06 -3.31
CA MET A 496 -16.90 8.72 -3.91
C MET A 496 -17.36 7.59 -2.97
N SER A 497 -17.66 7.88 -1.70
CA SER A 497 -18.31 6.93 -0.80
C SER A 497 -19.86 7.01 -0.87
N LEU A 498 -20.38 8.09 -1.43
CA LEU A 498 -21.83 8.30 -1.52
C LEU A 498 -22.58 7.23 -2.33
N PRO A 499 -22.07 6.70 -3.45
CA PRO A 499 -22.73 5.59 -4.15
C PRO A 499 -22.94 4.35 -3.28
N ALA A 500 -21.97 3.98 -2.45
CA ALA A 500 -22.09 2.89 -1.48
C ALA A 500 -23.18 3.18 -0.44
N ILE A 501 -23.16 4.38 0.14
CA ILE A 501 -24.11 4.82 1.19
C ILE A 501 -25.55 4.83 0.67
N PHE A 502 -25.75 5.24 -0.60
CA PHE A 502 -27.07 5.28 -1.23
C PHE A 502 -27.45 3.99 -1.97
N GLY A 503 -26.62 2.94 -1.91
CA GLY A 503 -26.88 1.66 -2.56
C GLY A 503 -27.06 1.80 -4.08
N THR A 504 -26.23 2.65 -4.72
CA THR A 504 -26.35 2.93 -6.16
C THR A 504 -26.02 1.70 -7.00
N THR A 505 -26.96 1.26 -7.82
CA THR A 505 -26.78 0.22 -8.85
C THR A 505 -26.80 0.86 -10.25
N VAL A 506 -26.60 0.05 -11.28
CA VAL A 506 -26.67 0.50 -12.70
C VAL A 506 -28.04 1.12 -13.02
N GLU A 507 -29.11 0.60 -12.40
CA GLU A 507 -30.50 1.03 -12.60
C GLU A 507 -30.89 2.23 -11.75
N THR A 508 -30.22 2.44 -10.61
CA THR A 508 -30.59 3.46 -9.62
C THR A 508 -29.65 4.66 -9.58
N VAL A 509 -28.83 4.85 -10.64
CA VAL A 509 -28.00 6.05 -10.75
C VAL A 509 -28.87 7.30 -10.66
N PRO A 510 -28.63 8.21 -9.70
CA PRO A 510 -29.46 9.40 -9.55
C PRO A 510 -29.27 10.35 -10.75
N TRP A 511 -30.37 10.58 -11.48
CA TRP A 511 -30.41 11.55 -12.57
C TRP A 511 -31.61 12.49 -12.41
N PRO A 512 -31.45 13.62 -11.70
CA PRO A 512 -32.53 14.59 -11.51
C PRO A 512 -32.76 15.49 -12.75
N GLY A 513 -32.20 15.16 -13.91
CA GLY A 513 -31.98 16.04 -15.04
C GLY A 513 -30.61 16.71 -15.00
N PRO A 514 -30.35 17.70 -15.85
CA PRO A 514 -29.13 18.51 -15.80
C PRO A 514 -28.98 19.13 -14.40
N TYR A 515 -27.84 18.87 -13.74
CA TYR A 515 -27.62 19.34 -12.36
C TYR A 515 -26.53 20.41 -12.24
N LEU A 516 -25.74 20.63 -13.32
CA LEU A 516 -24.82 21.75 -13.44
C LEU A 516 -25.22 22.64 -14.62
N ALA A 517 -24.90 23.92 -14.53
CA ALA A 517 -25.18 24.93 -15.54
C ALA A 517 -24.02 25.90 -15.69
N ALA A 518 -24.04 26.70 -16.74
CA ALA A 518 -23.10 27.81 -16.91
C ALA A 518 -23.20 28.79 -15.73
N ALA A 519 -22.08 29.33 -15.32
CA ALA A 519 -22.03 30.37 -14.27
C ALA A 519 -22.80 31.63 -14.71
N ALA A 520 -23.30 32.40 -13.74
CA ALA A 520 -23.98 33.65 -13.98
C ALA A 520 -23.03 34.76 -14.51
N ASP A 521 -21.72 34.61 -14.26
CA ASP A 521 -20.64 35.52 -14.68
C ASP A 521 -19.57 34.79 -15.50
N PRO A 522 -19.89 34.32 -16.73
CA PRO A 522 -18.92 33.66 -17.58
C PRO A 522 -18.00 34.68 -18.26
N VAL A 523 -16.78 34.25 -18.64
CA VAL A 523 -15.99 34.98 -19.64
C VAL A 523 -16.81 35.06 -20.93
N ALA A 524 -16.92 36.27 -21.46
CA ALA A 524 -17.61 36.45 -22.74
C ALA A 524 -16.83 35.71 -23.86
N HIS A 525 -17.36 34.55 -24.25
CA HIS A 525 -16.88 33.85 -25.43
C HIS A 525 -17.39 34.55 -26.66
N SER A 526 -16.53 35.28 -27.37
CA SER A 526 -16.82 35.82 -28.70
C SER A 526 -16.89 34.63 -29.70
N LEU A 527 -17.96 33.83 -29.63
CA LEU A 527 -18.14 32.82 -30.63
C LEU A 527 -18.38 33.48 -31.99
N PRO A 528 -17.66 33.08 -33.05
CA PRO A 528 -17.95 33.55 -34.38
C PRO A 528 -19.44 33.33 -34.69
N GLN A 529 -20.05 34.28 -35.43
CA GLN A 529 -21.42 34.08 -35.93
C GLN A 529 -21.49 32.77 -36.68
N ALA A 530 -22.58 32.03 -36.53
CA ALA A 530 -22.80 30.85 -37.31
C ALA A 530 -22.68 31.22 -38.80
N SER A 531 -21.74 30.61 -39.52
CA SER A 531 -21.69 30.81 -40.94
C SER A 531 -23.02 30.37 -41.58
N ALA A 532 -23.48 31.02 -42.62
CA ALA A 532 -24.74 30.71 -43.28
C ALA A 532 -24.84 29.20 -43.75
N HIS A 533 -23.69 28.50 -43.70
CA HIS A 533 -23.55 27.09 -44.08
C HIS A 533 -23.24 26.15 -42.92
N ALA A 534 -23.04 26.63 -41.69
CA ALA A 534 -22.73 25.78 -40.53
C ALA A 534 -24.01 25.45 -39.75
N ALA A 535 -24.46 24.22 -39.86
CA ALA A 535 -25.66 23.73 -39.20
C ALA A 535 -25.41 23.22 -37.77
N LEU A 536 -24.15 22.95 -37.39
CA LEU A 536 -23.79 22.31 -36.10
C LEU A 536 -22.53 22.93 -35.50
N ARG A 537 -22.61 23.29 -34.23
CA ARG A 537 -21.44 23.74 -33.40
C ARG A 537 -20.96 22.61 -32.51
N VAL A 538 -19.73 22.15 -32.73
CA VAL A 538 -19.18 20.99 -32.04
C VAL A 538 -17.95 21.37 -31.25
N GLY A 539 -17.97 21.12 -29.94
CA GLY A 539 -16.79 21.23 -29.07
C GLY A 539 -15.99 19.93 -29.06
N ILE A 540 -14.66 20.05 -29.06
CA ILE A 540 -13.79 18.89 -29.08
C ILE A 540 -12.67 18.96 -28.05
N ALA A 541 -12.40 17.82 -27.35
CA ALA A 541 -11.24 17.63 -26.51
C ALA A 541 -10.65 16.24 -26.74
N TRP A 542 -9.32 16.15 -26.85
CA TRP A 542 -8.63 14.92 -27.31
C TRP A 542 -7.64 14.33 -26.32
N ALA A 543 -7.33 15.04 -25.23
CA ALA A 543 -6.32 14.59 -24.26
C ALA A 543 -6.69 14.99 -22.84
N GLY A 544 -6.31 14.13 -21.90
CA GLY A 544 -6.45 14.35 -20.46
C GLY A 544 -5.18 14.88 -19.82
N ASN A 545 -5.01 14.57 -18.52
CA ASN A 545 -3.86 14.95 -17.75
C ASN A 545 -2.71 13.95 -17.98
N PRO A 546 -1.57 14.35 -18.57
CA PRO A 546 -0.45 13.45 -18.87
C PRO A 546 0.23 12.88 -17.60
N LYS A 547 -0.01 13.45 -16.42
CA LYS A 547 0.47 12.89 -15.15
C LYS A 547 -0.31 11.65 -14.72
N TYR A 548 -1.49 11.42 -15.29
CA TYR A 548 -2.26 10.20 -15.00
C TYR A 548 -1.71 9.02 -15.82
N LYS A 549 -1.32 7.94 -15.12
CA LYS A 549 -0.62 6.79 -15.74
C LYS A 549 -1.37 6.17 -16.93
N ALA A 550 -2.70 6.11 -16.85
CA ALA A 550 -3.55 5.56 -17.92
C ALA A 550 -3.90 6.57 -19.03
N ASP A 551 -3.45 7.83 -18.93
CA ASP A 551 -3.78 8.86 -19.91
C ASP A 551 -3.32 8.52 -21.33
N LYS A 552 -2.17 7.85 -21.46
CA LYS A 552 -1.62 7.36 -22.74
C LYS A 552 -2.55 6.41 -23.53
N PHE A 553 -3.53 5.78 -22.87
CA PHE A 553 -4.48 4.87 -23.51
C PHE A 553 -5.76 5.57 -23.98
N ARG A 554 -6.16 6.68 -23.30
CA ARG A 554 -7.39 7.42 -23.58
C ARG A 554 -7.16 8.72 -24.35
N SER A 555 -5.96 9.28 -24.29
CA SER A 555 -5.57 10.50 -25.03
C SER A 555 -5.08 10.15 -26.43
N MET A 556 -5.28 11.06 -27.35
CA MET A 556 -4.78 10.96 -28.72
C MET A 556 -4.11 12.27 -29.15
N ARG A 557 -3.41 12.25 -30.27
CA ARG A 557 -2.87 13.47 -30.88
C ARG A 557 -3.91 14.16 -31.71
N LEU A 558 -3.91 15.50 -31.74
CA LEU A 558 -4.88 16.30 -32.50
C LEU A 558 -4.95 15.93 -33.98
N HIS A 559 -3.82 15.61 -34.62
CA HIS A 559 -3.78 15.23 -36.02
C HIS A 559 -4.65 13.97 -36.34
N THR A 560 -4.89 13.10 -35.37
CA THR A 560 -5.78 11.95 -35.51
C THR A 560 -7.23 12.37 -35.80
N LEU A 561 -7.62 13.56 -35.35
CA LEU A 561 -8.95 14.14 -35.52
C LEU A 561 -9.12 14.96 -36.83
N THR A 562 -8.03 15.23 -37.54
CA THR A 562 -8.04 16.05 -38.77
C THR A 562 -9.12 15.66 -39.79
N PRO A 563 -9.41 14.36 -40.02
CA PRO A 563 -10.48 13.97 -40.94
C PRO A 563 -11.87 14.48 -40.53
N LEU A 564 -12.13 14.64 -39.23
CA LEU A 564 -13.42 15.16 -38.74
C LEU A 564 -13.59 16.66 -39.06
N PHE A 565 -12.51 17.44 -39.00
CA PHE A 565 -12.57 18.89 -39.20
C PHE A 565 -12.87 19.31 -40.63
N ARG A 566 -12.77 18.37 -41.58
CA ARG A 566 -13.11 18.57 -43.00
C ARG A 566 -14.57 18.27 -43.30
N ILE A 567 -15.37 17.87 -42.32
CA ILE A 567 -16.82 17.60 -42.53
C ILE A 567 -17.52 18.94 -42.70
N SER A 568 -18.19 19.09 -43.82
CA SER A 568 -18.97 20.28 -44.17
C SER A 568 -20.18 20.46 -43.23
N GLY A 569 -20.56 21.70 -42.97
CA GLY A 569 -21.70 22.02 -42.10
C GLY A 569 -21.41 21.94 -40.61
N VAL A 570 -20.18 21.70 -40.20
CA VAL A 570 -19.75 21.67 -38.80
C VAL A 570 -18.78 22.80 -38.51
N GLN A 571 -19.05 23.54 -37.44
CA GLN A 571 -18.13 24.54 -36.88
C GLN A 571 -17.49 23.97 -35.62
N TRP A 572 -16.16 23.91 -35.61
CA TRP A 572 -15.39 23.22 -34.56
C TRP A 572 -14.80 24.17 -33.53
N PHE A 573 -14.91 23.82 -32.26
CA PHE A 573 -14.41 24.57 -31.12
C PHE A 573 -13.52 23.68 -30.21
N SER A 574 -12.29 24.11 -29.97
CA SER A 574 -11.40 23.44 -29.01
C SER A 574 -11.87 23.71 -27.59
N LEU A 575 -12.13 22.64 -26.86
CA LEU A 575 -12.32 22.63 -25.41
C LEU A 575 -11.05 22.16 -24.68
N GLN A 576 -9.97 21.94 -25.42
CA GLN A 576 -8.73 21.38 -24.88
C GLN A 576 -7.97 22.41 -24.07
N LYS A 577 -7.54 22.02 -22.87
CA LYS A 577 -6.69 22.79 -21.97
C LYS A 577 -5.33 22.12 -21.74
N GLY A 578 -4.42 22.87 -21.14
CA GLY A 578 -3.11 22.37 -20.73
C GLY A 578 -2.16 22.12 -21.92
N VAL A 579 -1.17 21.26 -21.70
CA VAL A 579 -0.06 21.04 -22.65
C VAL A 579 -0.54 20.59 -24.05
N ALA A 580 -1.62 19.82 -24.11
CA ALA A 580 -2.15 19.32 -25.38
C ALA A 580 -2.76 20.44 -26.25
N ALA A 581 -3.17 21.57 -25.69
CA ALA A 581 -3.69 22.71 -26.45
C ALA A 581 -2.64 23.32 -27.40
N ALA A 582 -1.34 23.19 -27.08
CA ALA A 582 -0.26 23.65 -27.96
C ALA A 582 -0.26 22.96 -29.35
N GLN A 583 -0.94 21.82 -29.51
CA GLN A 583 -1.06 21.13 -30.79
C GLN A 583 -1.93 21.89 -31.80
N LEU A 584 -2.71 22.88 -31.36
CA LEU A 584 -3.51 23.74 -32.25
C LEU A 584 -2.65 24.48 -33.29
N SER A 585 -1.45 24.89 -32.92
CA SER A 585 -0.52 25.58 -33.81
C SER A 585 0.05 24.71 -34.95
N GLY A 586 -0.10 23.39 -34.84
CA GLY A 586 0.39 22.41 -35.83
C GLY A 586 -0.70 21.88 -36.77
N LEU A 587 -1.89 22.49 -36.81
CA LEU A 587 -2.95 22.10 -37.73
C LEU A 587 -2.64 22.54 -39.18
N PRO A 588 -3.05 21.77 -40.20
CA PRO A 588 -2.97 22.17 -41.59
C PRO A 588 -3.75 23.47 -41.85
N GLU A 589 -3.33 24.28 -42.82
CA GLU A 589 -3.94 25.57 -43.15
C GLU A 589 -5.40 25.44 -43.66
N ASP A 590 -5.75 24.29 -44.22
CA ASP A 590 -7.11 23.96 -44.69
C ASP A 590 -8.05 23.48 -43.57
N VAL A 591 -7.56 23.38 -42.33
CA VAL A 591 -8.33 22.94 -41.17
C VAL A 591 -8.62 24.08 -40.24
N TYR A 592 -9.88 24.34 -39.96
CA TYR A 592 -10.30 25.40 -39.08
C TYR A 592 -10.89 24.85 -37.75
N LEU A 593 -10.18 25.08 -36.64
CA LEU A 593 -10.60 24.76 -35.30
C LEU A 593 -10.42 26.01 -34.43
N HIS A 594 -11.53 26.57 -33.96
CA HIS A 594 -11.49 27.74 -33.08
C HIS A 594 -10.96 27.36 -31.71
N ASP A 595 -10.01 28.12 -31.18
CA ASP A 595 -9.61 27.99 -29.76
C ASP A 595 -10.70 28.59 -28.87
N GLY A 596 -11.60 27.76 -28.39
CA GLY A 596 -12.71 28.17 -27.53
C GLY A 596 -12.33 28.33 -26.07
N ALA A 597 -11.47 27.46 -25.56
CA ALA A 597 -11.16 27.36 -24.12
C ALA A 597 -9.84 28.07 -23.71
N GLY A 598 -9.12 28.66 -24.63
CA GLY A 598 -7.80 29.27 -24.35
C GLY A 598 -7.82 30.43 -23.32
N LYS A 599 -8.97 31.09 -23.15
CA LYS A 599 -9.17 32.19 -22.20
C LYS A 599 -9.92 31.81 -20.93
N ASP A 600 -10.33 30.56 -20.78
CA ASP A 600 -11.10 30.12 -19.62
C ASP A 600 -10.26 30.17 -18.34
N ARG A 601 -10.82 30.80 -17.30
CA ARG A 601 -10.23 30.86 -15.95
C ARG A 601 -10.32 29.49 -15.27
N ASP A 602 -11.47 28.81 -15.42
CA ASP A 602 -11.82 27.56 -14.77
C ASP A 602 -12.86 26.76 -15.57
N LEU A 603 -13.47 25.75 -14.97
CA LEU A 603 -14.50 24.94 -15.65
C LEU A 603 -15.88 25.60 -15.69
N ALA A 604 -16.13 26.66 -14.93
CA ALA A 604 -17.37 27.43 -15.04
C ALA A 604 -17.41 28.22 -16.37
N ASP A 605 -16.28 28.78 -16.79
CA ASP A 605 -16.18 29.42 -18.12
C ASP A 605 -16.29 28.38 -19.25
N THR A 606 -15.67 27.21 -19.09
CA THR A 606 -15.84 26.07 -20.03
C THR A 606 -17.29 25.63 -20.13
N ALA A 607 -18.06 25.63 -19.02
CA ALA A 607 -19.49 25.33 -19.02
C ALA A 607 -20.29 26.35 -19.84
N ALA A 608 -19.93 27.63 -19.78
CA ALA A 608 -20.57 28.67 -20.60
C ALA A 608 -20.33 28.44 -22.09
N LEU A 609 -19.12 28.05 -22.46
CA LEU A 609 -18.82 27.67 -23.85
C LEU A 609 -19.63 26.44 -24.27
N ILE A 610 -19.63 25.36 -23.47
CA ILE A 610 -20.41 24.16 -23.74
C ILE A 610 -21.90 24.46 -23.85
N ALA A 611 -22.43 25.40 -23.10
CA ALA A 611 -23.85 25.80 -23.18
C ALA A 611 -24.22 26.33 -24.56
N ALA A 612 -23.30 26.98 -25.28
CA ALA A 612 -23.48 27.55 -26.59
C ALA A 612 -23.21 26.55 -27.75
N LEU A 613 -22.80 25.32 -27.45
CA LEU A 613 -22.56 24.25 -28.41
C LEU A 613 -23.73 23.30 -28.53
N ASP A 614 -23.86 22.64 -29.66
CA ASP A 614 -24.89 21.63 -29.95
C ASP A 614 -24.45 20.23 -29.53
N LEU A 615 -23.14 19.95 -29.62
CA LEU A 615 -22.55 18.65 -29.36
C LEU A 615 -21.16 18.84 -28.77
N VAL A 616 -20.78 17.97 -27.83
CA VAL A 616 -19.40 17.82 -27.33
C VAL A 616 -18.86 16.46 -27.74
N ILE A 617 -17.67 16.42 -28.35
CA ILE A 617 -16.92 15.18 -28.62
C ILE A 617 -15.66 15.21 -27.80
N THR A 618 -15.44 14.23 -26.98
CA THR A 618 -14.30 14.23 -26.04
C THR A 618 -13.82 12.84 -25.71
N THR A 619 -12.57 12.71 -25.31
CA THR A 619 -12.09 11.50 -24.64
C THR A 619 -12.61 11.45 -23.20
N ASP A 620 -12.32 10.35 -22.48
CA ASP A 620 -12.66 10.18 -21.06
C ASP A 620 -11.90 11.20 -20.17
N THR A 621 -12.48 12.38 -20.03
CA THR A 621 -11.91 13.51 -19.29
C THR A 621 -13.00 14.24 -18.49
N SER A 622 -12.60 15.24 -17.67
CA SER A 622 -13.56 16.12 -16.97
C SER A 622 -14.57 16.81 -17.90
N ILE A 623 -14.23 17.01 -19.17
CA ILE A 623 -15.14 17.59 -20.18
C ILE A 623 -16.33 16.65 -20.48
N ALA A 624 -16.08 15.32 -20.52
CA ALA A 624 -17.16 14.34 -20.67
C ALA A 624 -18.17 14.43 -19.52
N HIS A 625 -17.64 14.52 -18.30
CA HIS A 625 -18.48 14.65 -17.12
C HIS A 625 -19.20 15.99 -17.05
N LEU A 626 -18.54 17.09 -17.44
CA LEU A 626 -19.16 18.41 -17.46
C LEU A 626 -20.31 18.49 -18.48
N ALA A 627 -20.06 18.10 -19.72
CA ALA A 627 -21.10 18.08 -20.76
C ALA A 627 -22.29 17.19 -20.37
N GLY A 628 -21.99 16.00 -19.82
CA GLY A 628 -23.00 15.07 -19.31
C GLY A 628 -23.81 15.66 -18.15
N ALA A 629 -23.16 16.29 -17.17
CA ALA A 629 -23.80 16.95 -16.01
C ALA A 629 -24.70 18.12 -16.42
N MET A 630 -24.36 18.81 -17.49
CA MET A 630 -25.18 19.88 -18.10
C MET A 630 -26.30 19.35 -19.00
N GLY A 631 -26.43 18.03 -19.19
CA GLY A 631 -27.41 17.44 -20.09
C GLY A 631 -27.18 17.71 -21.58
N LYS A 632 -25.97 18.13 -21.96
CA LYS A 632 -25.59 18.34 -23.35
C LYS A 632 -25.37 16.99 -24.06
N PRO A 633 -25.72 16.88 -25.34
CA PRO A 633 -25.28 15.75 -26.16
C PRO A 633 -23.76 15.63 -26.09
N VAL A 634 -23.27 14.47 -25.69
CA VAL A 634 -21.83 14.22 -25.57
C VAL A 634 -21.48 12.87 -26.18
N TRP A 635 -20.50 12.88 -27.08
CA TRP A 635 -19.93 11.69 -27.69
C TRP A 635 -18.56 11.45 -27.08
N ILE A 636 -18.41 10.30 -26.41
CA ILE A 636 -17.23 9.99 -25.66
C ILE A 636 -16.41 8.95 -26.40
N MET A 637 -15.19 9.35 -26.78
CA MET A 637 -14.21 8.49 -27.44
C MET A 637 -13.47 7.69 -26.36
N LEU A 638 -13.61 6.37 -26.39
CA LEU A 638 -13.10 5.47 -25.35
C LEU A 638 -12.04 4.53 -25.90
N PRO A 639 -11.02 4.19 -25.09
CA PRO A 639 -10.11 3.11 -25.41
C PRO A 639 -10.85 1.77 -25.45
N HIS A 640 -10.20 0.72 -25.96
CA HIS A 640 -10.75 -0.63 -26.02
C HIS A 640 -11.19 -1.10 -24.62
N LEU A 641 -10.34 -0.94 -23.63
CA LEU A 641 -10.67 -1.15 -22.22
C LEU A 641 -10.86 0.22 -21.54
N SER A 642 -12.11 0.55 -21.24
CA SER A 642 -12.47 1.83 -20.62
C SER A 642 -12.55 1.75 -19.11
N ASP A 643 -12.67 2.90 -18.47
CA ASP A 643 -12.99 3.00 -17.05
C ASP A 643 -14.36 2.36 -16.75
N TRP A 644 -14.54 1.89 -15.52
CA TRP A 644 -15.78 1.24 -15.05
C TRP A 644 -17.03 2.12 -15.21
N ARG A 645 -16.90 3.45 -15.23
CA ARG A 645 -18.00 4.42 -15.41
C ARG A 645 -18.70 4.24 -16.75
N TRP A 646 -17.92 3.83 -17.74
CA TRP A 646 -18.41 3.67 -19.12
C TRP A 646 -18.83 2.24 -19.42
N MET A 647 -18.60 1.31 -18.49
CA MET A 647 -18.90 -0.12 -18.63
C MET A 647 -18.32 -0.72 -19.92
N GLN A 648 -18.57 -2.00 -20.19
CA GLN A 648 -18.19 -2.63 -21.45
C GLN A 648 -19.44 -2.91 -22.30
N ASP A 649 -19.26 -3.10 -23.59
CA ASP A 649 -20.26 -3.58 -24.55
C ASP A 649 -21.58 -2.78 -24.60
N ARG A 650 -21.54 -1.50 -24.23
CA ARG A 650 -22.68 -0.59 -24.27
C ARG A 650 -22.39 0.65 -25.11
N PRO A 651 -23.37 1.13 -25.90
CA PRO A 651 -23.27 2.41 -26.60
C PRO A 651 -23.62 3.61 -25.72
N THR A 652 -24.09 3.40 -24.49
CA THR A 652 -24.55 4.40 -23.52
C THR A 652 -23.98 4.14 -22.13
N THR A 653 -24.07 5.12 -21.25
CA THR A 653 -23.70 4.98 -19.83
C THR A 653 -24.89 5.29 -18.93
N PRO A 654 -25.06 4.63 -17.78
CA PRO A 654 -26.13 4.97 -16.83
C PRO A 654 -25.94 6.33 -16.17
N TRP A 655 -24.70 6.87 -16.18
CA TRP A 655 -24.38 8.13 -15.54
C TRP A 655 -24.92 9.37 -16.26
N TYR A 656 -25.00 9.33 -17.61
CA TYR A 656 -25.39 10.47 -18.43
C TYR A 656 -26.26 10.01 -19.59
N PRO A 657 -27.60 10.20 -19.53
CA PRO A 657 -28.51 9.78 -20.56
C PRO A 657 -28.26 10.42 -21.94
N THR A 658 -27.56 11.56 -21.97
CA THR A 658 -27.22 12.27 -23.22
C THR A 658 -25.89 11.81 -23.84
N ALA A 659 -25.18 10.88 -23.19
CA ALA A 659 -23.89 10.39 -23.65
C ALA A 659 -24.03 9.23 -24.65
N THR A 660 -23.25 9.29 -25.74
CA THR A 660 -23.02 8.17 -26.65
C THR A 660 -21.56 7.76 -26.62
N LEU A 661 -21.29 6.46 -26.50
CA LEU A 661 -19.94 5.90 -26.35
C LEU A 661 -19.42 5.38 -27.70
N PHE A 662 -18.23 5.86 -28.06
CA PHE A 662 -17.51 5.43 -29.27
C PHE A 662 -16.22 4.73 -28.81
N ARG A 663 -16.25 3.40 -28.73
CA ARG A 663 -15.18 2.57 -28.21
C ARG A 663 -14.30 2.03 -29.34
N GLN A 664 -12.97 1.97 -29.08
CA GLN A 664 -12.03 1.26 -29.95
C GLN A 664 -12.42 -0.22 -30.07
N SER A 665 -12.40 -0.76 -31.29
CA SER A 665 -12.59 -2.20 -31.56
C SER A 665 -11.37 -3.03 -31.15
N THR A 666 -10.17 -2.46 -31.31
CA THR A 666 -8.89 -3.05 -30.93
C THR A 666 -8.03 -1.99 -30.23
N PRO A 667 -7.17 -2.37 -29.28
CA PRO A 667 -6.34 -1.42 -28.57
C PRO A 667 -5.52 -0.50 -29.48
N GLY A 668 -5.61 0.80 -29.26
CA GLY A 668 -4.88 1.82 -30.02
C GLY A 668 -5.48 2.21 -31.39
N ASN A 669 -6.52 1.51 -31.86
CA ASN A 669 -7.16 1.83 -33.14
C ASN A 669 -8.21 2.94 -32.99
N TRP A 670 -7.76 4.18 -33.11
CA TRP A 670 -8.63 5.35 -33.13
C TRP A 670 -9.29 5.60 -34.50
N SER A 671 -8.73 5.08 -35.59
CA SER A 671 -9.29 5.30 -36.96
C SER A 671 -10.71 4.82 -37.07
N HIS A 672 -11.01 3.61 -36.58
CA HIS A 672 -12.37 3.06 -36.55
C HIS A 672 -13.34 3.93 -35.72
N VAL A 673 -12.87 4.56 -34.65
CA VAL A 673 -13.68 5.48 -33.84
C VAL A 673 -13.99 6.74 -34.65
N MET A 674 -13.00 7.29 -35.38
CA MET A 674 -13.17 8.48 -36.24
C MET A 674 -14.13 8.22 -37.36
N GLU A 675 -14.04 7.07 -38.02
CA GLU A 675 -14.96 6.66 -39.10
C GLU A 675 -16.41 6.60 -38.61
N ARG A 676 -16.67 6.02 -37.47
CA ARG A 676 -18.02 5.94 -36.87
C ARG A 676 -18.55 7.31 -36.44
N ILE A 677 -17.71 8.19 -35.92
CA ILE A 677 -18.08 9.57 -35.60
C ILE A 677 -18.40 10.35 -36.89
N ALA A 678 -17.55 10.25 -37.91
CA ALA A 678 -17.74 10.92 -39.18
C ALA A 678 -19.05 10.47 -39.86
N ALA A 679 -19.28 9.18 -39.95
CA ALA A 679 -20.51 8.61 -40.50
C ALA A 679 -21.78 9.15 -39.81
N ARG A 680 -21.71 9.32 -38.47
CA ARG A 680 -22.86 9.82 -37.70
C ARG A 680 -23.03 11.34 -37.84
N LEU A 681 -21.96 12.13 -38.02
CA LEU A 681 -22.02 13.57 -38.29
C LEU A 681 -22.56 13.89 -39.70
N THR A 682 -22.29 13.00 -40.67
CA THR A 682 -22.74 13.19 -42.07
C THR A 682 -24.16 12.68 -42.33
N THR A 683 -24.74 11.92 -41.41
CA THR A 683 -26.15 11.49 -41.54
C THR A 683 -27.05 12.71 -41.34
N PRO A 684 -28.05 12.97 -42.24
CA PRO A 684 -28.94 14.13 -42.14
C PRO A 684 -29.60 14.17 -40.75
N ALA A 685 -29.26 15.16 -39.98
CA ALA A 685 -29.65 15.24 -38.58
C ALA A 685 -30.92 16.08 -38.40
N SER A 686 -32.00 15.46 -37.93
CA SER A 686 -32.84 16.10 -36.92
C SER A 686 -32.09 16.16 -35.59
N ALA A 687 -32.35 17.15 -34.73
CA ALA A 687 -31.71 17.27 -33.40
C ALA A 687 -31.83 15.98 -32.55
N GLN A 688 -32.75 15.08 -32.85
CA GLN A 688 -32.94 13.74 -32.29
C GLN A 688 -31.80 12.75 -32.61
N CYS A 689 -31.00 12.96 -33.69
CA CYS A 689 -29.89 12.08 -34.03
C CYS A 689 -28.63 12.28 -33.15
N LEU A 690 -28.53 13.38 -32.42
CA LEU A 690 -27.37 13.66 -31.51
C LEU A 690 -27.45 12.88 -30.20
N LEU A 691 -28.66 12.50 -29.79
CA LEU A 691 -28.89 11.74 -28.57
C LEU A 691 -28.74 10.23 -28.81
N PRO A 692 -28.39 9.44 -27.78
CA PRO A 692 -28.39 7.99 -27.90
C PRO A 692 -29.79 7.48 -28.21
N LYS A 693 -29.91 6.52 -29.14
CA LYS A 693 -31.16 5.81 -29.36
C LYS A 693 -31.50 5.06 -28.08
N GLN A 694 -32.51 5.52 -27.36
CA GLN A 694 -33.03 4.80 -26.19
C GLN A 694 -33.63 3.47 -26.73
N LYS A 695 -32.99 2.34 -26.40
CA LYS A 695 -33.67 1.06 -26.31
C LYS A 695 -34.22 0.98 -24.90
N PHE A 696 -35.56 1.13 -24.78
CA PHE A 696 -36.29 0.78 -23.57
C PHE A 696 -36.14 -0.70 -23.26
#